data_bdf8c56737a5fce1cd116d405aad4ba6
#
_entry.id   bdf8c56737a5fce1cd116d405aad4ba6
#
_cell.length_a   1.000
_cell.length_b   1.000
_cell.length_c   1.000
_cell.angle_alpha   90.00
_cell.angle_beta   90.00
_cell.angle_gamma   90.00
#
_symmetry.space_group_name_H-M   'P 1'
#
loop_
_entity.id
_entity.type
_entity.pdbx_description
1 polymer ?
#
loop_
_entity_poly.entity_id
_entity_poly.type
_entity_poly.pdbx_seq_one_letter_code
_entity_poly.pdbx_strand_id
1 'polypeptide(L)'
;LISRVVESGAVDSAAGLQAVKKLRAVAKDAIPRILDLLSTSRHEETDLLVDLLTRLVDRAHLELLIEGLTDSDSRVTKGVVRALSRAGGIDPNRFLDLLGDPRYSKAAVLEILSAHRQRLQPASLLRYASKLEHNELVMLFRIVGELADESMVGTLINRVDAKNPVLRAQIAAVIARFNTPEVQRTLQEMLHDSNKGVRLAALEGLAQMDASLDVDQLCSLLKDPDLRIQGKAIDTLVRLNHPRTVYYLLDPLQDDSEYARRAAVEVLNEIGDERAIKDLLLAIKDKDWWVRSRAADALGEIGGERVVNSVIKLIKDPDEYIRRTAIEVINATKDPRTFASLVEALGDSDWWVRERAIDGLGELGSQKAVPILIGLLNSQGSDSQMLALIVKALGKLGGRDAVEALIGQLRSSAKEVQHEALLALGDWVEEDQVPQVIEAIREATAEAEEETRELAEKIVARLHRLMRSEPGEVDTVGEAPSAREGGRLGTVLMPGIVSRGAQATESREVDPTALEENDVLADRYRFIRQVGKGAFGAVFLMEDLMVNESLILKFINPQLLSDESIIKRFVYELRFARRITHPNVIRIYDMISFGRSPAIAMEYFPSHTLATELGDSTPLETACALRFLRDICSGMSCAHEANVVHRDLKPSNILINERNEVKIVDFGVAAATSQMDTRLTRTGLLIGTPTYMAPEQVMGRPVDSRTDIYSLGVIMYEAFTGVPPYRQGDSMSIMYQHVRGEAQAPSKINPAIPAGLERVILKAMAADPGQRFQTMAELQDALRACE
;
A
#
# COMPACT_ATOMS: atom_id res chain seq x y z
N LEU A 1 -8.41 45.45 -34.35
CA LEU A 1 -9.00 44.16 -34.80
C LEU A 1 -8.78 43.03 -33.79
N ILE A 2 -7.58 42.91 -33.25
CA ILE A 2 -7.26 41.92 -32.24
C ILE A 2 -8.13 42.15 -30.98
N SER A 3 -8.16 43.42 -30.47
CA SER A 3 -9.00 43.80 -29.32
C SER A 3 -10.49 43.45 -29.52
N ARG A 4 -11.00 43.65 -30.74
CA ARG A 4 -12.38 43.29 -31.08
C ARG A 4 -12.68 41.79 -31.03
N VAL A 5 -11.70 40.95 -31.33
CA VAL A 5 -11.83 39.51 -31.21
C VAL A 5 -11.83 39.11 -29.73
N VAL A 6 -10.94 39.71 -28.92
CA VAL A 6 -10.86 39.50 -27.47
C VAL A 6 -12.17 39.96 -26.79
N GLU A 7 -12.65 41.15 -27.13
CA GLU A 7 -13.93 41.72 -26.60
C GLU A 7 -15.18 40.88 -26.99
N SER A 8 -15.13 40.19 -28.15
CA SER A 8 -16.23 39.37 -28.62
C SER A 8 -16.31 38.01 -27.90
N GLY A 9 -15.31 37.65 -27.11
CA GLY A 9 -15.25 36.40 -26.31
C GLY A 9 -15.19 35.09 -27.12
N ALA A 10 -15.27 35.14 -28.45
CA ALA A 10 -15.19 33.97 -29.32
C ALA A 10 -14.69 34.29 -30.73
N VAL A 11 -13.70 33.52 -31.19
CA VAL A 11 -13.16 33.65 -32.55
C VAL A 11 -14.17 33.20 -33.61
N ASP A 12 -15.08 32.28 -33.24
CA ASP A 12 -16.12 31.73 -34.12
C ASP A 12 -17.38 32.61 -34.24
N SER A 13 -17.45 33.73 -33.50
CA SER A 13 -18.51 34.70 -33.66
C SER A 13 -18.48 35.34 -35.05
N ALA A 14 -19.63 35.81 -35.54
CA ALA A 14 -19.69 36.49 -36.86
C ALA A 14 -18.70 37.65 -36.96
N ALA A 15 -18.56 38.44 -35.87
CA ALA A 15 -17.58 39.50 -35.74
C ALA A 15 -16.14 38.99 -35.72
N GLY A 16 -15.86 37.87 -34.98
CA GLY A 16 -14.58 37.23 -34.93
C GLY A 16 -14.11 36.68 -36.28
N LEU A 17 -14.97 35.96 -37.00
CA LEU A 17 -14.67 35.45 -38.33
C LEU A 17 -14.36 36.56 -39.34
N GLN A 18 -15.10 37.69 -39.27
CA GLN A 18 -14.84 38.83 -40.13
C GLN A 18 -13.51 39.52 -39.76
N ALA A 19 -13.17 39.57 -38.47
CA ALA A 19 -11.88 40.11 -38.00
C ALA A 19 -10.73 39.20 -38.43
N VAL A 20 -10.84 37.87 -38.30
CA VAL A 20 -9.86 36.88 -38.78
C VAL A 20 -9.60 37.05 -40.28
N LYS A 21 -10.66 37.22 -41.10
CA LYS A 21 -10.51 37.43 -42.57
C LYS A 21 -9.71 38.70 -42.88
N LYS A 22 -9.92 39.79 -42.11
CA LYS A 22 -9.14 41.03 -42.26
C LYS A 22 -7.72 40.88 -41.70
N LEU A 23 -7.52 40.18 -40.58
CA LEU A 23 -6.20 39.96 -40.03
C LEU A 23 -5.33 39.10 -40.92
N ARG A 24 -5.90 38.10 -41.63
CA ARG A 24 -5.14 37.33 -42.63
C ARG A 24 -4.49 38.18 -43.70
N ALA A 25 -5.15 39.27 -44.14
CA ALA A 25 -4.58 40.17 -45.14
C ALA A 25 -3.36 40.97 -44.63
N VAL A 26 -3.20 41.09 -43.32
CA VAL A 26 -2.09 41.77 -42.65
C VAL A 26 -1.39 40.89 -41.63
N ALA A 27 -1.37 39.56 -41.89
CA ALA A 27 -0.89 38.57 -40.91
C ALA A 27 0.57 38.79 -40.50
N LYS A 28 1.42 39.24 -41.40
CA LYS A 28 2.82 39.57 -41.15
C LYS A 28 3.01 40.59 -40.00
N ASP A 29 2.12 41.57 -39.89
CA ASP A 29 2.16 42.60 -38.83
C ASP A 29 1.30 42.21 -37.62
N ALA A 30 0.30 41.34 -37.82
CA ALA A 30 -0.63 40.91 -36.77
C ALA A 30 -0.02 39.86 -35.84
N ILE A 31 0.72 38.89 -36.40
CA ILE A 31 1.31 37.79 -35.62
C ILE A 31 2.26 38.30 -34.53
N PRO A 32 3.28 39.14 -34.81
CA PRO A 32 4.15 39.64 -33.76
C PRO A 32 3.40 40.39 -32.65
N ARG A 33 2.37 41.17 -32.99
CA ARG A 33 1.54 41.85 -31.98
C ARG A 33 0.71 40.88 -31.11
N ILE A 34 0.27 39.77 -31.68
CA ILE A 34 -0.43 38.75 -30.91
C ILE A 34 0.55 38.03 -29.96
N LEU A 35 1.79 37.78 -30.39
CA LEU A 35 2.85 37.23 -29.55
C LEU A 35 3.17 38.16 -28.37
N ASP A 36 3.29 39.46 -28.62
CA ASP A 36 3.49 40.48 -27.57
C ASP A 36 2.31 40.48 -26.56
N LEU A 37 1.07 40.36 -27.04
CA LEU A 37 -0.10 40.29 -26.17
C LEU A 37 -0.15 39.01 -25.33
N LEU A 38 0.34 37.87 -25.83
CA LEU A 38 0.42 36.62 -25.04
C LEU A 38 1.29 36.80 -23.79
N SER A 39 2.34 37.63 -23.85
CA SER A 39 3.21 37.89 -22.70
C SER A 39 2.50 38.62 -21.56
N THR A 40 1.44 39.36 -21.84
CA THR A 40 0.71 40.22 -20.89
C THR A 40 -0.73 39.80 -20.66
N SER A 41 -1.24 38.78 -21.41
CA SER A 41 -2.65 38.35 -21.39
C SER A 41 -3.05 37.64 -20.11
N ARG A 42 -4.34 37.74 -19.73
CA ARG A 42 -4.98 36.93 -18.71
C ARG A 42 -5.34 35.55 -19.29
N HIS A 43 -5.54 34.55 -18.41
CA HIS A 43 -5.77 33.19 -18.86
C HIS A 43 -6.90 33.02 -19.89
N GLU A 44 -8.03 33.65 -19.70
CA GLU A 44 -9.17 33.64 -20.65
C GLU A 44 -8.84 34.28 -22.01
N GLU A 45 -8.02 35.32 -22.02
CA GLU A 45 -7.57 36.01 -23.24
C GLU A 45 -6.53 35.16 -24.00
N THR A 46 -5.73 34.38 -23.28
CA THR A 46 -4.68 33.52 -23.87
C THR A 46 -5.27 32.51 -24.84
N ASP A 47 -6.35 31.81 -24.47
CA ASP A 47 -6.99 30.83 -25.34
C ASP A 47 -7.55 31.45 -26.63
N LEU A 48 -8.13 32.65 -26.53
CA LEU A 48 -8.61 33.40 -27.69
C LEU A 48 -7.47 33.83 -28.62
N LEU A 49 -6.34 34.26 -28.05
CA LEU A 49 -5.14 34.64 -28.81
C LEU A 49 -4.51 33.42 -29.49
N VAL A 50 -4.46 32.29 -28.84
CA VAL A 50 -4.00 31.01 -29.40
C VAL A 50 -4.90 30.54 -30.54
N ASP A 51 -6.23 30.61 -30.40
CA ASP A 51 -7.17 30.28 -31.48
C ASP A 51 -7.05 31.23 -32.66
N LEU A 52 -6.82 32.50 -32.39
CA LEU A 52 -6.56 33.49 -33.41
C LEU A 52 -5.26 33.19 -34.17
N LEU A 53 -4.15 32.92 -33.50
CA LEU A 53 -2.91 32.47 -34.11
C LEU A 53 -3.11 31.22 -34.96
N THR A 54 -3.80 30.20 -34.41
CA THR A 54 -4.10 28.93 -35.11
C THR A 54 -4.75 29.17 -36.48
N ARG A 55 -5.64 30.16 -36.57
CA ARG A 55 -6.37 30.51 -37.81
C ARG A 55 -5.58 31.40 -38.76
N LEU A 56 -4.56 32.10 -38.25
CA LEU A 56 -3.69 32.96 -39.05
C LEU A 56 -2.49 32.19 -39.65
N VAL A 57 -2.17 31.04 -39.13
CA VAL A 57 -1.06 30.21 -39.60
C VAL A 57 -1.34 29.70 -41.00
N ASP A 58 -0.45 30.02 -41.93
CA ASP A 58 -0.37 29.43 -43.25
C ASP A 58 1.11 29.20 -43.63
N ARG A 59 1.35 28.65 -44.80
CA ARG A 59 2.72 28.38 -45.28
C ARG A 59 3.62 29.62 -45.36
N ALA A 60 3.05 30.82 -45.61
CA ALA A 60 3.80 32.07 -45.79
C ALA A 60 4.22 32.68 -44.44
N HIS A 61 3.44 32.41 -43.35
CA HIS A 61 3.65 33.04 -42.07
C HIS A 61 4.16 32.03 -40.97
N LEU A 62 4.39 30.78 -41.36
CA LEU A 62 4.85 29.73 -40.44
C LEU A 62 6.17 30.09 -39.75
N GLU A 63 7.10 30.67 -40.47
CA GLU A 63 8.42 31.06 -39.94
C GLU A 63 8.33 32.07 -38.78
N LEU A 64 7.33 33.01 -38.85
CA LEU A 64 7.13 34.01 -37.79
C LEU A 64 6.70 33.37 -36.46
N LEU A 65 5.93 32.25 -36.54
CA LEU A 65 5.57 31.49 -35.33
C LEU A 65 6.69 30.60 -34.86
N ILE A 66 7.46 30.01 -35.75
CA ILE A 66 8.66 29.24 -35.38
C ILE A 66 9.65 30.14 -34.62
N GLU A 67 9.84 31.40 -35.03
CA GLU A 67 10.65 32.35 -34.26
C GLU A 67 10.10 32.57 -32.84
N GLY A 68 8.79 32.57 -32.64
CA GLY A 68 8.16 32.68 -31.31
C GLY A 68 8.43 31.49 -30.38
N LEU A 69 8.92 30.35 -30.88
CA LEU A 69 9.39 29.24 -30.06
C LEU A 69 10.71 29.54 -29.33
N THR A 70 11.43 30.59 -29.75
CA THR A 70 12.69 31.02 -29.11
C THR A 70 12.48 32.16 -28.12
N ASP A 71 11.22 32.60 -27.89
CA ASP A 71 10.91 33.68 -26.95
C ASP A 71 11.29 33.31 -25.52
N SER A 72 11.80 34.27 -24.79
CA SER A 72 12.18 34.13 -23.39
C SER A 72 10.97 34.03 -22.44
N ASP A 73 9.80 34.53 -22.84
CA ASP A 73 8.56 34.37 -22.05
C ASP A 73 7.91 33.02 -22.33
N SER A 74 7.82 32.19 -21.30
CA SER A 74 7.24 30.85 -21.39
C SER A 74 5.77 30.85 -21.82
N ARG A 75 5.02 31.93 -21.58
CA ARG A 75 3.62 32.07 -22.02
C ARG A 75 3.53 32.22 -23.52
N VAL A 76 4.44 32.98 -24.12
CA VAL A 76 4.55 33.13 -25.56
C VAL A 76 4.89 31.81 -26.21
N THR A 77 5.94 31.12 -25.71
CA THR A 77 6.37 29.81 -26.21
C THR A 77 5.25 28.77 -26.09
N LYS A 78 4.60 28.64 -24.95
CA LYS A 78 3.45 27.72 -24.74
C LYS A 78 2.27 28.09 -25.67
N GLY A 79 1.96 29.36 -25.83
CA GLY A 79 0.91 29.83 -26.75
C GLY A 79 1.19 29.45 -28.19
N VAL A 80 2.43 29.60 -28.64
CA VAL A 80 2.87 29.23 -29.98
C VAL A 80 2.82 27.72 -30.19
N VAL A 81 3.30 26.93 -29.22
CA VAL A 81 3.21 25.46 -29.26
C VAL A 81 1.76 25.03 -29.44
N ARG A 82 0.84 25.54 -28.61
CA ARG A 82 -0.59 25.23 -28.69
C ARG A 82 -1.20 25.63 -30.04
N ALA A 83 -0.84 26.80 -30.58
CA ALA A 83 -1.32 27.27 -31.88
C ALA A 83 -0.81 26.38 -33.02
N LEU A 84 0.48 26.05 -33.02
CA LEU A 84 1.07 25.20 -34.05
C LEU A 84 0.56 23.75 -33.95
N SER A 85 0.32 23.24 -32.75
CA SER A 85 -0.25 21.89 -32.51
C SER A 85 -1.69 21.77 -33.06
N ARG A 86 -2.48 22.86 -33.02
CA ARG A 86 -3.86 22.87 -33.51
C ARG A 86 -3.99 23.24 -34.99
N ALA A 87 -2.95 23.83 -35.58
CA ALA A 87 -3.03 24.39 -36.94
C ALA A 87 -3.15 23.30 -38.01
N GLY A 88 -4.17 23.38 -38.87
CA GLY A 88 -4.31 22.50 -40.01
C GLY A 88 -3.41 22.90 -41.17
N GLY A 89 -3.00 21.96 -42.01
CA GLY A 89 -2.30 22.24 -43.28
C GLY A 89 -0.81 22.53 -43.19
N ILE A 90 -0.21 22.45 -42.00
CA ILE A 90 1.24 22.56 -41.77
C ILE A 90 1.93 21.26 -42.17
N ASP A 91 3.09 21.32 -42.81
CA ASP A 91 3.96 20.16 -43.03
C ASP A 91 4.80 19.92 -41.77
N PRO A 92 4.55 18.83 -41.00
CA PRO A 92 5.27 18.57 -39.76
C PRO A 92 6.75 18.28 -39.97
N ASN A 93 7.19 17.91 -41.20
CA ASN A 93 8.60 17.67 -41.48
C ASN A 93 9.45 18.94 -41.33
N ARG A 94 8.86 20.12 -41.42
CA ARG A 94 9.54 21.41 -41.17
C ARG A 94 10.04 21.53 -39.72
N PHE A 95 9.40 20.88 -38.76
CA PHE A 95 9.80 20.90 -37.35
C PHE A 95 10.87 19.85 -37.01
N LEU A 96 11.09 18.85 -37.83
CA LEU A 96 12.11 17.82 -37.57
C LEU A 96 13.53 18.43 -37.48
N ASP A 97 13.85 19.37 -38.34
CA ASP A 97 15.18 19.98 -38.37
C ASP A 97 15.44 20.85 -37.13
N LEU A 98 14.39 21.36 -36.51
CA LEU A 98 14.46 22.15 -35.26
C LEU A 98 14.92 21.30 -34.06
N LEU A 99 14.70 19.97 -34.08
CA LEU A 99 15.24 19.04 -33.05
C LEU A 99 16.77 19.01 -32.99
N GLY A 100 17.41 19.43 -34.08
CA GLY A 100 18.86 19.53 -34.16
C GLY A 100 19.43 20.89 -33.79
N ASP A 101 18.58 21.92 -33.68
CA ASP A 101 18.97 23.31 -33.45
C ASP A 101 18.86 23.66 -31.95
N PRO A 102 19.97 24.07 -31.30
CA PRO A 102 19.97 24.35 -29.86
C PRO A 102 19.17 25.60 -29.45
N ARG A 103 18.73 26.42 -30.38
CA ARG A 103 17.88 27.60 -30.11
C ARG A 103 16.47 27.22 -29.69
N TYR A 104 15.96 26.06 -30.08
CA TYR A 104 14.60 25.62 -29.84
C TYR A 104 14.50 24.60 -28.73
N SER A 105 13.46 24.73 -27.89
CA SER A 105 13.13 23.68 -26.91
C SER A 105 12.67 22.42 -27.62
N LYS A 106 13.45 21.35 -27.45
CA LYS A 106 13.17 20.06 -28.10
C LYS A 106 11.86 19.47 -27.62
N ALA A 107 11.52 19.68 -26.33
CA ALA A 107 10.24 19.27 -25.76
C ALA A 107 9.06 19.97 -26.45
N ALA A 108 9.15 21.29 -26.67
CA ALA A 108 8.14 22.06 -27.38
C ALA A 108 7.96 21.61 -28.84
N VAL A 109 9.07 21.31 -29.51
CA VAL A 109 9.04 20.79 -30.89
C VAL A 109 8.40 19.40 -30.94
N LEU A 110 8.73 18.53 -29.99
CA LEU A 110 8.15 17.18 -29.90
C LEU A 110 6.64 17.20 -29.59
N GLU A 111 6.16 18.17 -28.83
CA GLU A 111 4.74 18.37 -28.58
C GLU A 111 3.99 18.72 -29.89
N ILE A 112 4.54 19.63 -30.68
CA ILE A 112 3.99 19.98 -32.00
C ILE A 112 3.99 18.76 -32.94
N LEU A 113 5.10 18.03 -33.00
CA LEU A 113 5.22 16.81 -33.81
C LEU A 113 4.22 15.74 -33.35
N SER A 114 4.01 15.59 -32.05
CA SER A 114 3.02 14.65 -31.50
C SER A 114 1.59 14.96 -31.96
N ALA A 115 1.22 16.24 -32.02
CA ALA A 115 -0.11 16.66 -32.50
C ALA A 115 -0.31 16.34 -33.99
N HIS A 116 0.75 16.38 -34.79
CA HIS A 116 0.72 16.11 -36.22
C HIS A 116 1.25 14.74 -36.65
N ARG A 117 1.37 13.80 -35.70
CA ARG A 117 2.06 12.52 -35.88
C ARG A 117 1.59 11.70 -37.08
N GLN A 118 0.31 11.70 -37.42
CA GLN A 118 -0.24 10.92 -38.54
C GLN A 118 0.36 11.27 -39.92
N ARG A 119 1.07 12.38 -40.01
CA ARG A 119 1.71 12.87 -41.26
C ARG A 119 3.24 12.70 -41.23
N LEU A 120 3.78 12.09 -40.16
CA LEU A 120 5.21 11.87 -39.97
C LEU A 120 5.62 10.49 -40.40
N GLN A 121 6.84 10.39 -40.86
CA GLN A 121 7.50 9.12 -41.08
C GLN A 121 8.36 8.77 -39.86
N PRO A 122 8.09 7.65 -39.17
CA PRO A 122 8.82 7.30 -37.93
C PRO A 122 10.33 7.20 -38.13
N ALA A 123 10.80 6.71 -39.27
CA ALA A 123 12.22 6.62 -39.61
C ALA A 123 12.93 7.99 -39.61
N SER A 124 12.23 9.07 -39.95
CA SER A 124 12.76 10.42 -39.93
C SER A 124 12.97 10.95 -38.51
N LEU A 125 12.08 10.61 -37.59
CA LEU A 125 12.19 10.94 -36.16
C LEU A 125 13.41 10.27 -35.52
N LEU A 126 13.67 9.00 -35.83
CA LEU A 126 14.78 8.24 -35.25
C LEU A 126 16.17 8.81 -35.54
N ARG A 127 16.32 9.68 -36.57
CA ARG A 127 17.59 10.35 -36.87
C ARG A 127 18.05 11.29 -35.77
N TYR A 128 17.10 11.82 -35.00
CA TYR A 128 17.36 12.77 -33.91
C TYR A 128 17.49 12.12 -32.53
N ALA A 129 17.16 10.83 -32.39
CA ALA A 129 17.15 10.13 -31.10
C ALA A 129 18.47 10.24 -30.32
N SER A 130 19.63 10.26 -31.00
CA SER A 130 20.94 10.39 -30.34
C SER A 130 21.25 11.80 -29.81
N LYS A 131 20.44 12.80 -30.18
CA LYS A 131 20.62 14.21 -29.80
C LYS A 131 19.67 14.66 -28.67
N LEU A 132 18.81 13.74 -28.21
CA LEU A 132 17.75 14.00 -27.24
C LEU A 132 18.13 13.49 -25.85
N GLU A 133 17.65 14.18 -24.83
CA GLU A 133 17.82 13.81 -23.43
C GLU A 133 16.71 12.85 -22.97
N HIS A 134 16.74 12.45 -21.68
CA HIS A 134 15.86 11.40 -21.13
C HIS A 134 14.36 11.65 -21.44
N ASN A 135 13.81 12.79 -21.03
CA ASN A 135 12.39 13.09 -21.19
C ASN A 135 11.99 13.28 -22.65
N GLU A 136 12.87 13.90 -23.42
CA GLU A 136 12.70 14.11 -24.86
C GLU A 136 12.69 12.78 -25.64
N LEU A 137 13.54 11.82 -25.25
CA LEU A 137 13.52 10.46 -25.81
C LEU A 137 12.20 9.75 -25.52
N VAL A 138 11.69 9.85 -24.31
CA VAL A 138 10.38 9.27 -23.95
C VAL A 138 9.27 9.86 -24.82
N MET A 139 9.27 11.19 -25.02
CA MET A 139 8.30 11.86 -25.89
C MET A 139 8.43 11.42 -27.35
N LEU A 140 9.66 11.35 -27.87
CA LEU A 140 9.93 10.88 -29.25
C LEU A 140 9.42 9.46 -29.45
N PHE A 141 9.75 8.56 -28.50
CA PHE A 141 9.39 7.14 -28.63
C PHE A 141 7.90 6.88 -28.38
N ARG A 142 7.20 7.76 -27.68
CA ARG A 142 5.72 7.74 -27.65
C ARG A 142 5.16 7.96 -29.06
N ILE A 143 5.68 8.94 -29.79
CA ILE A 143 5.27 9.21 -31.19
C ILE A 143 5.65 8.04 -32.11
N VAL A 144 6.91 7.58 -32.00
CA VAL A 144 7.40 6.43 -32.79
C VAL A 144 6.57 5.18 -32.50
N GLY A 145 6.26 4.89 -31.22
CA GLY A 145 5.47 3.75 -30.83
C GLY A 145 4.06 3.74 -31.41
N GLU A 146 3.39 4.89 -31.52
CA GLU A 146 2.07 4.99 -32.17
C GLU A 146 2.12 4.80 -33.70
N LEU A 147 3.26 5.11 -34.35
CA LEU A 147 3.43 5.09 -35.78
C LEU A 147 4.17 3.86 -36.31
N ALA A 148 4.90 3.17 -35.42
CA ALA A 148 5.71 2.03 -35.80
C ALA A 148 4.85 0.86 -36.31
N ASP A 149 5.30 0.28 -37.39
CA ASP A 149 4.80 -0.96 -37.96
C ASP A 149 5.90 -2.04 -38.01
N GLU A 150 5.56 -3.23 -38.47
CA GLU A 150 6.46 -4.37 -38.52
C GLU A 150 7.70 -4.11 -39.41
N SER A 151 7.59 -3.24 -40.43
CA SER A 151 8.72 -2.89 -41.31
C SER A 151 9.83 -2.13 -40.60
N MET A 152 9.52 -1.51 -39.44
CA MET A 152 10.46 -0.74 -38.66
C MET A 152 11.25 -1.57 -37.65
N VAL A 153 10.82 -2.79 -37.37
CA VAL A 153 11.42 -3.66 -36.34
C VAL A 153 12.92 -3.81 -36.56
N GLY A 154 13.35 -4.19 -37.78
CA GLY A 154 14.78 -4.30 -38.10
C GLY A 154 15.56 -2.99 -37.92
N THR A 155 14.96 -1.84 -38.24
CA THR A 155 15.60 -0.52 -38.04
C THR A 155 15.78 -0.18 -36.57
N LEU A 156 14.82 -0.56 -35.71
CA LEU A 156 14.88 -0.38 -34.26
C LEU A 156 15.89 -1.34 -33.62
N ILE A 157 15.86 -2.61 -33.99
CA ILE A 157 16.81 -3.64 -33.51
C ILE A 157 18.25 -3.25 -33.81
N ASN A 158 18.55 -2.75 -35.00
CA ASN A 158 19.90 -2.29 -35.36
C ASN A 158 20.40 -1.11 -34.49
N ARG A 159 19.60 -0.57 -33.61
CA ARG A 159 19.97 0.51 -32.68
C ARG A 159 20.00 0.08 -31.21
N VAL A 160 19.76 -1.18 -30.93
CA VAL A 160 19.79 -1.74 -29.57
C VAL A 160 21.16 -1.59 -28.91
N ASP A 161 22.24 -1.60 -29.69
CA ASP A 161 23.61 -1.41 -29.20
C ASP A 161 23.98 0.05 -28.89
N ALA A 162 23.01 0.97 -28.93
CA ALA A 162 23.25 2.37 -28.61
C ALA A 162 23.80 2.55 -27.18
N LYS A 163 24.77 3.45 -27.02
CA LYS A 163 25.37 3.73 -25.69
C LYS A 163 24.38 4.26 -24.67
N ASN A 164 23.31 4.93 -25.12
CA ASN A 164 22.30 5.52 -24.25
C ASN A 164 21.31 4.45 -23.77
N PRO A 165 21.26 4.11 -22.45
CA PRO A 165 20.38 3.08 -21.93
C PRO A 165 18.89 3.47 -22.02
N VAL A 166 18.57 4.77 -21.98
CA VAL A 166 17.18 5.24 -22.16
C VAL A 166 16.70 4.92 -23.55
N LEU A 167 17.54 5.18 -24.55
CA LEU A 167 17.22 4.83 -25.93
C LEU A 167 16.99 3.32 -26.09
N ARG A 168 17.83 2.47 -25.50
CA ARG A 168 17.66 1.01 -25.53
C ARG A 168 16.35 0.59 -24.88
N ALA A 169 16.04 1.13 -23.69
CA ALA A 169 14.79 0.82 -22.99
C ALA A 169 13.54 1.24 -23.79
N GLN A 170 13.56 2.39 -24.43
CA GLN A 170 12.46 2.86 -25.28
C GLN A 170 12.32 1.99 -26.54
N ILE A 171 13.42 1.55 -27.14
CA ILE A 171 13.40 0.61 -28.25
C ILE A 171 12.74 -0.70 -27.80
N ALA A 172 13.15 -1.27 -26.66
CA ALA A 172 12.56 -2.48 -26.11
C ALA A 172 11.05 -2.36 -25.96
N ALA A 173 10.57 -1.26 -25.39
CA ALA A 173 9.14 -1.02 -25.20
C ALA A 173 8.36 -0.92 -26.53
N VAL A 174 8.95 -0.34 -27.58
CA VAL A 174 8.29 -0.22 -28.89
C VAL A 174 8.30 -1.56 -29.64
N ILE A 175 9.45 -2.27 -29.69
CA ILE A 175 9.53 -3.54 -30.43
C ILE A 175 8.70 -4.64 -29.76
N ALA A 176 8.51 -4.58 -28.44
CA ALA A 176 7.67 -5.52 -27.70
C ALA A 176 6.22 -5.65 -28.21
N ARG A 177 5.73 -4.69 -28.96
CA ARG A 177 4.41 -4.73 -29.60
C ARG A 177 4.33 -5.70 -30.79
N PHE A 178 5.47 -6.14 -31.31
CA PHE A 178 5.58 -6.99 -32.49
C PHE A 178 6.06 -8.37 -32.08
N ASN A 179 5.17 -9.36 -32.17
CA ASN A 179 5.45 -10.74 -31.75
C ASN A 179 6.18 -11.52 -32.87
N THR A 180 7.46 -11.18 -33.13
CA THR A 180 8.30 -11.88 -34.09
C THR A 180 9.45 -12.62 -33.40
N PRO A 181 9.96 -13.73 -33.97
CA PRO A 181 11.10 -14.46 -33.38
C PRO A 181 12.36 -13.62 -33.20
N GLU A 182 12.56 -12.63 -34.09
CA GLU A 182 13.69 -11.71 -34.01
C GLU A 182 13.55 -10.77 -32.81
N VAL A 183 12.35 -10.20 -32.58
CA VAL A 183 12.07 -9.35 -31.41
C VAL A 183 12.22 -10.14 -30.12
N GLN A 184 11.67 -11.36 -30.07
CA GLN A 184 11.79 -12.22 -28.88
C GLN A 184 13.25 -12.46 -28.51
N ARG A 185 14.09 -12.82 -29.49
CA ARG A 185 15.53 -13.03 -29.26
C ARG A 185 16.19 -11.75 -28.77
N THR A 186 15.91 -10.62 -29.41
CA THR A 186 16.50 -9.34 -29.02
C THR A 186 16.11 -8.97 -27.59
N LEU A 187 14.84 -9.12 -27.21
CA LEU A 187 14.40 -8.84 -25.84
C LEU A 187 15.00 -9.81 -24.83
N GLN A 188 15.18 -11.10 -25.18
CA GLN A 188 15.88 -12.07 -24.34
C GLN A 188 17.35 -11.66 -24.12
N GLU A 189 18.05 -11.19 -25.14
CA GLU A 189 19.41 -10.66 -25.00
C GLU A 189 19.43 -9.42 -24.09
N MET A 190 18.43 -8.54 -24.20
CA MET A 190 18.30 -7.33 -23.37
C MET A 190 17.97 -7.61 -21.90
N LEU A 191 17.54 -8.82 -21.52
CA LEU A 191 17.41 -9.21 -20.11
C LEU A 191 18.74 -9.19 -19.35
N HIS A 192 19.87 -9.27 -20.07
CA HIS A 192 21.22 -9.23 -19.50
C HIS A 192 21.89 -7.85 -19.60
N ASP A 193 21.14 -6.80 -19.98
CA ASP A 193 21.69 -5.45 -20.10
C ASP A 193 22.20 -4.93 -18.74
N SER A 194 23.31 -4.22 -18.75
CA SER A 194 23.88 -3.60 -17.56
C SER A 194 22.94 -2.60 -16.87
N ASN A 195 22.03 -1.97 -17.63
CA ASN A 195 21.09 -0.99 -17.12
C ASN A 195 19.76 -1.63 -16.74
N LYS A 196 19.35 -1.43 -15.49
CA LYS A 196 18.09 -1.97 -14.95
C LYS A 196 16.82 -1.55 -15.70
N GLY A 197 16.79 -0.33 -16.25
CA GLY A 197 15.65 0.15 -17.05
C GLY A 197 15.49 -0.61 -18.36
N VAL A 198 16.58 -1.04 -18.95
CA VAL A 198 16.57 -1.87 -20.17
C VAL A 198 16.11 -3.28 -19.85
N ARG A 199 16.65 -3.89 -18.78
CA ARG A 199 16.21 -5.23 -18.34
C ARG A 199 14.72 -5.25 -18.02
N LEU A 200 14.22 -4.22 -17.29
CA LEU A 200 12.81 -4.12 -16.94
C LEU A 200 11.93 -3.99 -18.20
N ALA A 201 12.27 -3.10 -19.13
CA ALA A 201 11.52 -2.93 -20.38
C ALA A 201 11.49 -4.21 -21.23
N ALA A 202 12.61 -4.93 -21.27
CA ALA A 202 12.69 -6.20 -21.97
C ALA A 202 11.81 -7.28 -21.33
N LEU A 203 11.84 -7.39 -20.00
CA LEU A 203 11.00 -8.33 -19.25
C LEU A 203 9.51 -8.00 -19.38
N GLU A 204 9.12 -6.75 -19.28
CA GLU A 204 7.74 -6.28 -19.48
C GLU A 204 7.27 -6.61 -20.91
N GLY A 205 8.12 -6.39 -21.90
CA GLY A 205 7.84 -6.73 -23.29
C GLY A 205 7.63 -8.23 -23.49
N LEU A 206 8.55 -9.05 -23.02
CA LEU A 206 8.43 -10.51 -23.12
C LEU A 206 7.23 -11.06 -22.37
N ALA A 207 6.90 -10.46 -21.21
CA ALA A 207 5.75 -10.86 -20.41
C ALA A 207 4.39 -10.58 -21.08
N GLN A 208 4.34 -9.68 -22.07
CA GLN A 208 3.13 -9.35 -22.84
C GLN A 208 2.99 -10.24 -24.09
N MET A 209 4.05 -10.89 -24.51
CA MET A 209 4.03 -11.78 -25.68
C MET A 209 3.58 -13.16 -25.24
N ASP A 210 2.75 -13.84 -26.08
CA ASP A 210 2.42 -15.26 -25.95
C ASP A 210 3.59 -16.15 -26.43
N ALA A 211 4.80 -15.77 -26.06
CA ALA A 211 6.00 -16.46 -26.48
C ALA A 211 6.37 -17.56 -25.49
N SER A 212 7.01 -18.61 -25.96
CA SER A 212 7.69 -19.59 -25.12
C SER A 212 8.87 -18.91 -24.43
N LEU A 213 8.62 -18.29 -23.27
CA LEU A 213 9.67 -17.68 -22.44
C LEU A 213 10.59 -18.77 -21.91
N ASP A 214 11.88 -18.52 -21.95
CA ASP A 214 12.86 -19.39 -21.34
C ASP A 214 12.77 -19.26 -19.79
N VAL A 215 12.24 -20.31 -19.17
CA VAL A 215 12.02 -20.37 -17.72
C VAL A 215 13.33 -20.23 -16.94
N ASP A 216 14.44 -20.77 -17.46
CA ASP A 216 15.75 -20.66 -16.82
C ASP A 216 16.20 -19.19 -16.75
N GLN A 217 16.08 -18.47 -17.87
CA GLN A 217 16.38 -17.04 -17.89
C GLN A 217 15.49 -16.23 -16.95
N LEU A 218 14.20 -16.54 -16.87
CA LEU A 218 13.29 -15.88 -15.93
C LEU A 218 13.66 -16.17 -14.47
N CYS A 219 14.01 -17.41 -14.15
CA CYS A 219 14.49 -17.78 -12.81
C CYS A 219 15.79 -17.06 -12.44
N SER A 220 16.70 -16.84 -13.41
CA SER A 220 17.92 -16.07 -13.16
C SER A 220 17.65 -14.61 -12.77
N LEU A 221 16.55 -14.00 -13.24
CA LEU A 221 16.15 -12.64 -12.87
C LEU A 221 15.64 -12.52 -11.42
N LEU A 222 15.37 -13.61 -10.73
CA LEU A 222 15.10 -13.60 -9.29
C LEU A 222 16.33 -13.19 -8.47
N LYS A 223 17.54 -13.24 -9.07
CA LYS A 223 18.79 -12.75 -8.50
C LYS A 223 19.12 -11.30 -8.92
N ASP A 224 18.25 -10.63 -9.66
CA ASP A 224 18.50 -9.25 -10.10
C ASP A 224 18.59 -8.29 -8.91
N PRO A 225 19.55 -7.37 -8.88
CA PRO A 225 19.68 -6.41 -7.79
C PRO A 225 18.51 -5.38 -7.72
N ASP A 226 17.72 -5.23 -8.78
CA ASP A 226 16.53 -4.36 -8.77
C ASP A 226 15.26 -5.17 -8.43
N LEU A 227 14.65 -4.84 -7.29
CA LEU A 227 13.49 -5.55 -6.76
C LEU A 227 12.24 -5.48 -7.66
N ARG A 228 12.14 -4.49 -8.54
CA ARG A 228 11.05 -4.40 -9.51
C ARG A 228 11.18 -5.45 -10.59
N ILE A 229 12.43 -5.75 -10.99
CA ILE A 229 12.73 -6.82 -11.94
C ILE A 229 12.44 -8.18 -11.29
N GLN A 230 12.86 -8.38 -10.03
CA GLN A 230 12.50 -9.59 -9.27
C GLN A 230 10.98 -9.77 -9.18
N GLY A 231 10.25 -8.73 -8.76
CA GLY A 231 8.78 -8.78 -8.66
C GLY A 231 8.11 -9.11 -9.99
N LYS A 232 8.57 -8.49 -11.08
CA LYS A 232 8.05 -8.79 -12.42
C LYS A 232 8.37 -10.20 -12.91
N ALA A 233 9.55 -10.73 -12.56
CA ALA A 233 9.95 -12.10 -12.83
C ALA A 233 9.05 -13.09 -12.06
N ILE A 234 8.79 -12.84 -10.75
CA ILE A 234 7.86 -13.63 -9.94
C ILE A 234 6.49 -13.68 -10.63
N ASP A 235 5.88 -12.52 -10.91
CA ASP A 235 4.56 -12.43 -11.56
C ASP A 235 4.53 -13.22 -12.89
N THR A 236 5.61 -13.15 -13.65
CA THR A 236 5.69 -13.82 -14.96
C THR A 236 5.83 -15.33 -14.79
N LEU A 237 6.67 -15.82 -13.87
CA LEU A 237 6.84 -17.24 -13.57
C LEU A 237 5.57 -17.88 -13.01
N VAL A 238 4.89 -17.20 -12.09
CA VAL A 238 3.61 -17.64 -11.51
C VAL A 238 2.54 -17.75 -12.60
N ARG A 239 2.41 -16.72 -13.45
CA ARG A 239 1.45 -16.73 -14.56
C ARG A 239 1.72 -17.84 -15.57
N LEU A 240 2.99 -18.09 -15.91
CA LEU A 240 3.37 -19.16 -16.83
C LEU A 240 3.11 -20.54 -16.27
N ASN A 241 3.23 -20.70 -14.94
CA ASN A 241 3.07 -21.97 -14.22
C ASN A 241 3.69 -23.17 -14.97
N HIS A 242 4.93 -22.96 -15.45
CA HIS A 242 5.59 -23.96 -16.30
C HIS A 242 6.14 -25.11 -15.45
N PRO A 243 5.94 -26.39 -15.85
CA PRO A 243 6.37 -27.55 -15.04
C PRO A 243 7.85 -27.62 -14.66
N ARG A 244 8.73 -26.95 -15.40
CA ARG A 244 10.17 -26.91 -15.12
C ARG A 244 10.57 -25.79 -14.15
N THR A 245 9.67 -24.87 -13.80
CA THR A 245 9.96 -23.74 -12.90
C THR A 245 10.56 -24.22 -11.60
N VAL A 246 9.95 -25.22 -10.96
CA VAL A 246 10.45 -25.78 -9.70
C VAL A 246 11.91 -26.21 -9.80
N TYR A 247 12.30 -26.83 -10.90
CA TYR A 247 13.68 -27.29 -11.10
C TYR A 247 14.71 -26.14 -11.16
N TYR A 248 14.37 -25.04 -11.85
CA TYR A 248 15.26 -23.88 -12.00
C TYR A 248 15.26 -22.97 -10.77
N LEU A 249 14.33 -23.13 -9.85
CA LEU A 249 14.28 -22.34 -8.60
C LEU A 249 15.27 -22.82 -7.55
N LEU A 250 15.86 -24.02 -7.69
CA LEU A 250 16.86 -24.54 -6.76
C LEU A 250 18.08 -23.62 -6.62
N ASP A 251 18.56 -23.06 -7.70
CA ASP A 251 19.73 -22.19 -7.70
C ASP A 251 19.43 -20.82 -7.03
N PRO A 252 18.35 -20.09 -7.34
CA PRO A 252 17.98 -18.90 -6.59
C PRO A 252 17.64 -19.17 -5.11
N LEU A 253 17.08 -20.34 -4.78
CA LEU A 253 16.72 -20.70 -3.41
C LEU A 253 17.94 -20.94 -2.51
N GLN A 254 19.09 -21.21 -3.09
CA GLN A 254 20.36 -21.42 -2.39
C GLN A 254 21.34 -20.25 -2.55
N ASP A 255 20.88 -19.12 -3.11
CA ASP A 255 21.70 -17.95 -3.33
C ASP A 255 22.14 -17.29 -2.00
N ASP A 256 23.29 -16.64 -2.01
CA ASP A 256 23.78 -15.89 -0.85
C ASP A 256 22.87 -14.71 -0.52
N SER A 257 22.25 -14.09 -1.54
CA SER A 257 21.29 -13.00 -1.39
C SER A 257 19.98 -13.49 -0.79
N GLU A 258 19.58 -12.92 0.34
CA GLU A 258 18.29 -13.19 0.94
C GLU A 258 17.13 -12.81 0.01
N TYR A 259 17.28 -11.76 -0.80
CA TYR A 259 16.25 -11.32 -1.75
C TYR A 259 16.01 -12.34 -2.86
N ALA A 260 17.07 -12.98 -3.35
CA ALA A 260 16.95 -14.05 -4.34
C ALA A 260 16.24 -15.28 -3.75
N ARG A 261 16.60 -15.68 -2.52
CA ARG A 261 15.93 -16.79 -1.82
C ARG A 261 14.48 -16.47 -1.53
N ARG A 262 14.15 -15.24 -1.08
CA ARG A 262 12.78 -14.76 -0.88
C ARG A 262 11.99 -14.84 -2.16
N ALA A 263 12.52 -14.32 -3.28
CA ALA A 263 11.86 -14.37 -4.58
C ALA A 263 11.60 -15.82 -5.05
N ALA A 264 12.55 -16.72 -4.83
CA ALA A 264 12.40 -18.12 -5.20
C ALA A 264 11.32 -18.84 -4.40
N VAL A 265 11.31 -18.68 -3.07
CA VAL A 265 10.29 -19.31 -2.22
C VAL A 265 8.90 -18.75 -2.48
N GLU A 266 8.80 -17.46 -2.85
CA GLU A 266 7.53 -16.84 -3.24
C GLU A 266 6.94 -17.49 -4.48
N VAL A 267 7.76 -17.71 -5.52
CA VAL A 267 7.31 -18.44 -6.72
C VAL A 267 6.86 -19.86 -6.37
N LEU A 268 7.60 -20.56 -5.49
CA LEU A 268 7.22 -21.90 -5.04
C LEU A 268 5.89 -21.90 -4.28
N ASN A 269 5.69 -20.91 -3.42
CA ASN A 269 4.45 -20.73 -2.66
C ASN A 269 3.26 -20.51 -3.60
N GLU A 270 3.35 -19.59 -4.53
CA GLU A 270 2.28 -19.25 -5.46
C GLU A 270 1.94 -20.39 -6.45
N ILE A 271 2.94 -21.21 -6.83
CA ILE A 271 2.72 -22.37 -7.72
C ILE A 271 2.06 -23.55 -6.98
N GLY A 272 2.38 -23.76 -5.71
CA GLY A 272 1.82 -24.83 -4.87
C GLY A 272 2.07 -26.25 -5.40
N ASP A 273 3.21 -26.53 -6.02
CA ASP A 273 3.49 -27.81 -6.68
C ASP A 273 4.14 -28.80 -5.70
N GLU A 274 3.57 -30.01 -5.57
CA GLU A 274 4.08 -31.08 -4.73
C GLU A 274 5.55 -31.43 -4.99
N ARG A 275 6.08 -31.18 -6.19
CA ARG A 275 7.49 -31.40 -6.55
C ARG A 275 8.43 -30.52 -5.75
N ALA A 276 7.95 -29.37 -5.26
CA ALA A 276 8.70 -28.43 -4.45
C ALA A 276 8.84 -28.85 -2.98
N ILE A 277 8.13 -29.88 -2.50
CA ILE A 277 8.12 -30.27 -1.08
C ILE A 277 9.53 -30.43 -0.51
N LYS A 278 10.43 -31.10 -1.23
CA LYS A 278 11.81 -31.32 -0.76
C LYS A 278 12.55 -30.01 -0.56
N ASP A 279 12.38 -29.06 -1.48
CA ASP A 279 13.10 -27.79 -1.50
C ASP A 279 12.52 -26.82 -0.49
N LEU A 280 11.20 -26.84 -0.32
CA LEU A 280 10.51 -26.12 0.75
C LEU A 280 10.89 -26.65 2.14
N LEU A 281 11.08 -27.94 2.30
CA LEU A 281 11.57 -28.53 3.57
C LEU A 281 13.02 -28.11 3.89
N LEU A 282 13.84 -27.81 2.89
CA LEU A 282 15.15 -27.18 3.10
C LEU A 282 14.98 -25.69 3.45
N ALA A 283 14.06 -24.99 2.77
CA ALA A 283 13.81 -23.59 3.00
C ALA A 283 13.22 -23.28 4.40
N ILE A 284 12.53 -24.23 5.05
CA ILE A 284 12.16 -24.12 6.49
C ILE A 284 13.38 -23.91 7.40
N LYS A 285 14.56 -24.36 7.00
CA LYS A 285 15.81 -24.23 7.76
C LYS A 285 16.66 -23.03 7.31
N ASP A 286 16.12 -22.16 6.45
CA ASP A 286 16.84 -20.98 5.97
C ASP A 286 17.20 -20.03 7.12
N LYS A 287 18.35 -19.36 7.01
CA LYS A 287 18.74 -18.30 7.96
C LYS A 287 17.77 -17.12 7.97
N ASP A 288 17.13 -16.84 6.82
CA ASP A 288 16.14 -15.78 6.68
C ASP A 288 14.74 -16.27 7.11
N TRP A 289 14.16 -15.55 8.06
CA TRP A 289 12.86 -15.92 8.63
C TRP A 289 11.72 -15.88 7.63
N TRP A 290 11.78 -14.93 6.67
CA TRP A 290 10.72 -14.76 5.66
C TRP A 290 10.70 -15.97 4.72
N VAL A 291 11.89 -16.45 4.33
CA VAL A 291 12.02 -17.68 3.54
C VAL A 291 11.43 -18.86 4.30
N ARG A 292 11.72 -18.98 5.63
CA ARG A 292 11.12 -20.04 6.47
C ARG A 292 9.61 -19.93 6.52
N SER A 293 9.06 -18.72 6.75
CA SER A 293 7.61 -18.48 6.85
C SER A 293 6.91 -18.82 5.54
N ARG A 294 7.40 -18.31 4.41
CA ARG A 294 6.78 -18.60 3.11
C ARG A 294 6.90 -20.06 2.68
N ALA A 295 7.99 -20.72 3.04
CA ALA A 295 8.11 -22.15 2.85
C ALA A 295 7.09 -22.94 3.71
N ALA A 296 6.80 -22.45 4.91
CA ALA A 296 5.77 -23.03 5.77
C ALA A 296 4.38 -22.87 5.18
N ASP A 297 4.04 -21.65 4.70
CA ASP A 297 2.77 -21.36 4.04
C ASP A 297 2.58 -22.29 2.83
N ALA A 298 3.58 -22.38 1.96
CA ALA A 298 3.56 -23.23 0.77
C ALA A 298 3.38 -24.72 1.13
N LEU A 299 4.09 -25.22 2.15
CA LEU A 299 3.92 -26.60 2.61
C LEU A 299 2.55 -26.83 3.24
N GLY A 300 2.00 -25.84 3.95
CA GLY A 300 0.66 -25.89 4.51
C GLY A 300 -0.41 -26.00 3.43
N GLU A 301 -0.29 -25.23 2.35
CA GLU A 301 -1.21 -25.26 1.21
C GLU A 301 -1.08 -26.56 0.40
N ILE A 302 0.14 -27.02 0.11
CA ILE A 302 0.37 -28.30 -0.58
C ILE A 302 -0.19 -29.45 0.26
N GLY A 303 0.03 -29.43 1.57
CA GLY A 303 -0.49 -30.45 2.50
C GLY A 303 -0.06 -31.87 2.18
N GLY A 304 -0.91 -32.81 2.58
CA GLY A 304 -0.75 -34.21 2.25
C GLY A 304 0.23 -34.98 3.14
N GLU A 305 0.24 -36.30 2.95
CA GLU A 305 0.98 -37.22 3.83
C GLU A 305 2.48 -36.97 3.86
N ARG A 306 3.07 -36.62 2.72
CA ARG A 306 4.52 -36.38 2.60
C ARG A 306 4.96 -35.16 3.41
N VAL A 307 4.19 -34.08 3.36
CA VAL A 307 4.46 -32.87 4.14
C VAL A 307 4.33 -33.17 5.63
N VAL A 308 3.19 -33.71 6.04
CA VAL A 308 2.90 -34.02 7.44
C VAL A 308 3.97 -34.93 8.07
N ASN A 309 4.32 -36.05 7.42
CA ASN A 309 5.32 -36.98 7.93
C ASN A 309 6.74 -36.38 8.02
N SER A 310 7.05 -35.41 7.20
CA SER A 310 8.33 -34.71 7.23
C SER A 310 8.38 -33.65 8.31
N VAL A 311 7.33 -32.85 8.44
CA VAL A 311 7.26 -31.71 9.35
C VAL A 311 7.07 -32.14 10.81
N ILE A 312 6.36 -33.25 11.07
CA ILE A 312 6.23 -33.82 12.41
C ILE A 312 7.60 -34.06 13.07
N LYS A 313 8.61 -34.44 12.29
CA LYS A 313 9.97 -34.67 12.82
C LYS A 313 10.65 -33.35 13.25
N LEU A 314 10.27 -32.23 12.65
CA LEU A 314 10.86 -30.91 12.91
C LEU A 314 10.31 -30.27 14.21
N ILE A 315 9.21 -30.76 14.77
CA ILE A 315 8.72 -30.33 16.10
C ILE A 315 9.74 -30.61 17.21
N LYS A 316 10.64 -31.55 16.99
CA LYS A 316 11.70 -31.93 17.95
C LYS A 316 13.06 -31.34 17.61
N ASP A 317 13.11 -30.41 16.64
CA ASP A 317 14.38 -29.79 16.24
C ASP A 317 14.95 -29.00 17.44
N PRO A 318 16.25 -29.06 17.70
CA PRO A 318 16.89 -28.28 18.76
C PRO A 318 16.71 -26.77 18.58
N ASP A 319 16.57 -26.28 17.33
CA ASP A 319 16.34 -24.88 17.03
C ASP A 319 14.86 -24.53 17.25
N GLU A 320 14.60 -23.57 18.13
CA GLU A 320 13.24 -23.11 18.45
C GLU A 320 12.53 -22.50 17.25
N TYR A 321 13.24 -21.82 16.34
CA TYR A 321 12.66 -21.21 15.14
C TYR A 321 12.16 -22.27 14.15
N ILE A 322 12.88 -23.40 14.05
CA ILE A 322 12.46 -24.52 13.22
C ILE A 322 11.22 -25.19 13.83
N ARG A 323 11.17 -25.35 15.17
CA ARG A 323 9.98 -25.89 15.85
C ARG A 323 8.77 -24.98 15.68
N ARG A 324 8.95 -23.63 15.79
CA ARG A 324 7.91 -22.63 15.51
C ARG A 324 7.37 -22.76 14.09
N THR A 325 8.26 -22.82 13.11
CA THR A 325 7.89 -22.97 11.70
C THR A 325 7.17 -24.32 11.46
N ALA A 326 7.63 -25.38 12.08
CA ALA A 326 7.00 -26.71 11.97
C ALA A 326 5.58 -26.72 12.51
N ILE A 327 5.32 -26.08 13.67
CA ILE A 327 3.98 -26.03 14.25
C ILE A 327 3.01 -25.23 13.37
N GLU A 328 3.47 -24.16 12.70
CA GLU A 328 2.65 -23.39 11.76
C GLU A 328 2.22 -24.27 10.56
N VAL A 329 3.15 -25.00 9.95
CA VAL A 329 2.81 -25.91 8.85
C VAL A 329 1.80 -26.97 9.32
N ILE A 330 1.97 -27.54 10.50
CA ILE A 330 1.06 -28.53 11.07
C ILE A 330 -0.35 -27.94 11.23
N ASN A 331 -0.45 -26.73 11.76
CA ASN A 331 -1.73 -26.07 11.95
C ASN A 331 -2.39 -25.76 10.60
N ALA A 332 -1.63 -25.31 9.61
CA ALA A 332 -2.15 -25.02 8.27
C ALA A 332 -2.70 -26.25 7.56
N THR A 333 -2.07 -27.44 7.76
CA THR A 333 -2.51 -28.67 7.10
C THR A 333 -3.82 -29.22 7.66
N LYS A 334 -4.18 -28.92 8.91
CA LYS A 334 -5.36 -29.44 9.62
C LYS A 334 -5.52 -30.97 9.54
N ASP A 335 -4.42 -31.70 9.44
CA ASP A 335 -4.42 -33.14 9.23
C ASP A 335 -4.57 -33.90 10.57
N PRO A 336 -5.54 -34.79 10.70
CA PRO A 336 -5.76 -35.58 11.95
C PRO A 336 -4.54 -36.36 12.45
N ARG A 337 -3.58 -36.69 11.59
CA ARG A 337 -2.37 -37.39 11.92
C ARG A 337 -1.43 -36.56 12.81
N THR A 338 -1.59 -35.22 12.80
CA THR A 338 -0.79 -34.30 13.58
C THR A 338 -1.18 -34.26 15.07
N PHE A 339 -2.32 -34.83 15.45
CA PHE A 339 -2.85 -34.77 16.83
C PHE A 339 -1.83 -35.13 17.90
N ALA A 340 -1.12 -36.26 17.76
CA ALA A 340 -0.14 -36.69 18.75
C ALA A 340 1.04 -35.68 18.88
N SER A 341 1.45 -35.09 17.78
CA SER A 341 2.54 -34.10 17.75
C SER A 341 2.11 -32.76 18.34
N LEU A 342 0.86 -32.35 18.15
CA LEU A 342 0.29 -31.17 18.82
C LEU A 342 0.19 -31.37 20.34
N VAL A 343 -0.23 -32.56 20.78
CA VAL A 343 -0.25 -32.90 22.22
C VAL A 343 1.16 -32.89 22.84
N GLU A 344 2.15 -33.39 22.11
CA GLU A 344 3.55 -33.34 22.57
C GLU A 344 4.05 -31.89 22.66
N ALA A 345 3.71 -31.04 21.69
CA ALA A 345 4.10 -29.65 21.63
C ALA A 345 3.50 -28.78 22.76
N LEU A 346 2.46 -29.23 23.47
CA LEU A 346 1.96 -28.56 24.69
C LEU A 346 3.01 -28.50 25.80
N GLY A 347 4.00 -29.38 25.79
CA GLY A 347 5.11 -29.44 26.75
C GLY A 347 6.40 -28.78 26.27
N ASP A 348 6.38 -28.06 25.13
CA ASP A 348 7.57 -27.40 24.59
C ASP A 348 8.12 -26.33 25.54
N SER A 349 9.43 -26.15 25.54
CA SER A 349 10.08 -25.09 26.32
C SER A 349 9.72 -23.69 25.78
N ASP A 350 9.48 -23.59 24.49
CA ASP A 350 9.10 -22.34 23.81
C ASP A 350 7.61 -22.07 23.97
N TRP A 351 7.29 -20.87 24.48
CA TRP A 351 5.90 -20.47 24.74
C TRP A 351 5.07 -20.37 23.47
N TRP A 352 5.67 -19.91 22.33
CA TRP A 352 4.97 -19.80 21.06
C TRP A 352 4.53 -21.17 20.53
N VAL A 353 5.41 -22.16 20.63
CA VAL A 353 5.08 -23.53 20.21
C VAL A 353 3.93 -24.09 21.04
N ARG A 354 3.92 -23.83 22.36
CA ARG A 354 2.80 -24.27 23.24
C ARG A 354 1.49 -23.57 22.86
N GLU A 355 1.52 -22.24 22.65
CA GLU A 355 0.35 -21.46 22.23
C GLU A 355 -0.24 -21.98 20.93
N ARG A 356 0.61 -22.15 19.91
CA ARG A 356 0.19 -22.65 18.61
C ARG A 356 -0.29 -24.10 18.63
N ALA A 357 0.23 -24.92 19.54
CA ALA A 357 -0.27 -26.27 19.75
C ALA A 357 -1.69 -26.31 20.33
N ILE A 358 -2.01 -25.40 21.26
CA ILE A 358 -3.37 -25.26 21.80
C ILE A 358 -4.33 -24.84 20.68
N ASP A 359 -3.96 -23.81 19.91
CA ASP A 359 -4.74 -23.34 18.77
C ASP A 359 -4.99 -24.47 17.76
N GLY A 360 -3.91 -25.19 17.38
CA GLY A 360 -3.97 -26.30 16.44
C GLY A 360 -4.88 -27.43 16.91
N LEU A 361 -4.88 -27.76 18.19
CA LEU A 361 -5.79 -28.76 18.76
C LEU A 361 -7.26 -28.30 18.68
N GLY A 362 -7.52 -27.01 18.92
CA GLY A 362 -8.85 -26.42 18.74
C GLY A 362 -9.32 -26.45 17.29
N GLU A 363 -8.45 -26.06 16.32
CA GLU A 363 -8.75 -26.07 14.89
C GLU A 363 -8.90 -27.48 14.31
N LEU A 364 -8.18 -28.46 14.84
CA LEU A 364 -8.28 -29.86 14.43
C LEU A 364 -9.66 -30.47 14.76
N GLY A 365 -10.40 -29.88 15.69
CA GLY A 365 -11.76 -30.31 16.06
C GLY A 365 -11.89 -31.71 16.72
N SER A 366 -10.78 -32.30 17.16
CA SER A 366 -10.80 -33.64 17.74
C SER A 366 -11.23 -33.62 19.19
N GLN A 367 -12.35 -34.25 19.51
CA GLN A 367 -12.86 -34.40 20.89
C GLN A 367 -11.85 -35.05 21.87
N LYS A 368 -10.86 -35.74 21.34
CA LYS A 368 -9.78 -36.35 22.17
C LYS A 368 -8.89 -35.26 22.84
N ALA A 369 -8.93 -34.03 22.34
CA ALA A 369 -8.19 -32.90 22.92
C ALA A 369 -8.85 -32.36 24.19
N VAL A 370 -10.17 -32.46 24.33
CA VAL A 370 -10.94 -31.90 25.45
C VAL A 370 -10.38 -32.34 26.83
N PRO A 371 -10.23 -33.64 27.17
CA PRO A 371 -9.69 -34.00 28.47
C PRO A 371 -8.24 -33.56 28.70
N ILE A 372 -7.45 -33.44 27.62
CA ILE A 372 -6.05 -33.00 27.72
C ILE A 372 -6.01 -31.51 28.04
N LEU A 373 -6.80 -30.69 27.32
CA LEU A 373 -6.90 -29.26 27.56
C LEU A 373 -7.51 -28.93 28.93
N ILE A 374 -8.50 -29.69 29.40
CA ILE A 374 -9.04 -29.57 30.77
C ILE A 374 -7.97 -29.90 31.81
N GLY A 375 -7.15 -30.92 31.57
CA GLY A 375 -6.02 -31.27 32.44
C GLY A 375 -5.01 -30.11 32.49
N LEU A 376 -4.73 -29.45 31.35
CA LEU A 376 -3.83 -28.32 31.29
C LEU A 376 -4.45 -27.07 31.96
N LEU A 377 -5.75 -26.81 31.79
CA LEU A 377 -6.51 -25.73 32.42
C LEU A 377 -6.44 -25.82 33.96
N ASN A 378 -6.49 -27.02 34.50
CA ASN A 378 -6.47 -27.27 35.95
C ASN A 378 -5.05 -27.36 36.53
N SER A 379 -4.00 -27.35 35.71
CA SER A 379 -2.63 -27.39 36.17
C SER A 379 -2.24 -26.04 36.79
N GLN A 380 -1.59 -26.07 37.99
CA GLN A 380 -1.07 -24.87 38.61
C GLN A 380 0.13 -24.34 37.83
N GLY A 381 0.09 -23.09 37.41
CA GLY A 381 1.23 -22.39 36.79
C GLY A 381 1.02 -21.86 35.37
N SER A 382 -0.19 -21.97 34.79
CA SER A 382 -0.53 -21.31 33.55
C SER A 382 -0.83 -19.83 33.80
N ASP A 383 -0.26 -18.95 32.96
CA ASP A 383 -0.60 -17.53 33.00
C ASP A 383 -2.01 -17.29 32.44
N SER A 384 -2.57 -16.09 32.69
CA SER A 384 -3.92 -15.76 32.27
C SER A 384 -4.12 -15.82 30.74
N GLN A 385 -3.07 -15.52 29.97
CA GLN A 385 -3.11 -15.60 28.51
C GLN A 385 -3.23 -17.04 28.02
N MET A 386 -2.42 -17.92 28.58
CA MET A 386 -2.47 -19.35 28.27
C MET A 386 -3.83 -19.96 28.66
N LEU A 387 -4.38 -19.59 29.83
CA LEU A 387 -5.71 -20.02 30.27
C LEU A 387 -6.80 -19.54 29.30
N ALA A 388 -6.76 -18.27 28.83
CA ALA A 388 -7.70 -17.74 27.87
C ALA A 388 -7.65 -18.51 26.53
N LEU A 389 -6.45 -18.87 26.06
CA LEU A 389 -6.29 -19.68 24.84
C LEU A 389 -6.85 -21.09 24.99
N ILE A 390 -6.63 -21.73 26.13
CA ILE A 390 -7.19 -23.03 26.41
C ILE A 390 -8.72 -22.97 26.44
N VAL A 391 -9.28 -21.94 27.07
CA VAL A 391 -10.72 -21.71 27.15
C VAL A 391 -11.29 -21.50 25.73
N LYS A 392 -10.63 -20.72 24.89
CA LYS A 392 -11.00 -20.51 23.49
C LYS A 392 -10.96 -21.81 22.67
N ALA A 393 -9.91 -22.62 22.86
CA ALA A 393 -9.78 -23.90 22.17
C ALA A 393 -10.87 -24.90 22.63
N LEU A 394 -11.20 -24.94 23.91
CA LEU A 394 -12.33 -25.72 24.42
C LEU A 394 -13.66 -25.27 23.87
N GLY A 395 -13.85 -23.95 23.69
CA GLY A 395 -15.04 -23.39 23.01
C GLY A 395 -15.18 -23.87 21.56
N LYS A 396 -14.08 -23.90 20.80
CA LYS A 396 -14.06 -24.42 19.42
C LYS A 396 -14.36 -25.92 19.34
N LEU A 397 -13.87 -26.68 20.32
CA LEU A 397 -14.06 -28.13 20.36
C LEU A 397 -15.48 -28.51 20.78
N GLY A 398 -16.09 -27.78 21.71
CA GLY A 398 -17.40 -28.02 22.21
C GLY A 398 -17.51 -29.35 23.00
N GLY A 399 -18.75 -29.82 23.18
CA GLY A 399 -19.05 -31.04 23.91
C GLY A 399 -19.29 -30.80 25.40
N ARG A 400 -19.98 -31.76 26.05
CA ARG A 400 -20.48 -31.60 27.42
C ARG A 400 -19.37 -31.29 28.43
N ASP A 401 -18.26 -32.01 28.37
CA ASP A 401 -17.13 -31.83 29.29
C ASP A 401 -16.45 -30.46 29.11
N ALA A 402 -16.38 -29.99 27.85
CA ALA A 402 -15.84 -28.66 27.56
C ALA A 402 -16.77 -27.57 28.13
N VAL A 403 -18.08 -27.66 27.95
CA VAL A 403 -19.07 -26.72 28.51
C VAL A 403 -18.98 -26.65 30.03
N GLU A 404 -18.85 -27.81 30.75
CA GLU A 404 -18.66 -27.83 32.19
C GLU A 404 -17.38 -27.14 32.64
N ALA A 405 -16.28 -27.37 31.92
CA ALA A 405 -15.01 -26.69 32.17
C ALA A 405 -15.11 -25.16 31.94
N LEU A 406 -15.78 -24.72 30.88
CA LEU A 406 -16.02 -23.30 30.55
C LEU A 406 -16.89 -22.61 31.62
N ILE A 407 -17.93 -23.28 32.12
CA ILE A 407 -18.74 -22.78 33.25
C ILE A 407 -17.87 -22.57 34.49
N GLY A 408 -16.92 -23.46 34.76
CA GLY A 408 -15.96 -23.32 35.86
C GLY A 408 -15.10 -22.03 35.73
N GLN A 409 -14.79 -21.61 34.52
CA GLN A 409 -13.97 -20.41 34.26
C GLN A 409 -14.75 -19.09 34.31
N LEU A 410 -16.08 -19.08 34.33
CA LEU A 410 -16.89 -17.89 34.52
C LEU A 410 -16.61 -17.14 35.84
N ARG A 411 -16.07 -17.85 36.84
CA ARG A 411 -15.68 -17.28 38.15
C ARG A 411 -14.18 -16.99 38.25
N SER A 412 -13.46 -17.01 37.11
CA SER A 412 -12.03 -16.70 37.09
C SER A 412 -11.76 -15.29 37.57
N SER A 413 -10.70 -15.11 38.34
CA SER A 413 -10.20 -13.78 38.73
C SER A 413 -9.54 -13.01 37.63
N ALA A 414 -9.16 -13.68 36.52
CA ALA A 414 -8.62 -13.06 35.33
C ALA A 414 -9.76 -12.70 34.38
N LYS A 415 -9.93 -11.43 34.12
CA LYS A 415 -11.02 -10.88 33.30
C LYS A 415 -11.00 -11.44 31.86
N GLU A 416 -9.82 -11.60 31.29
CA GLU A 416 -9.63 -12.17 29.94
C GLU A 416 -10.16 -13.61 29.87
N VAL A 417 -9.87 -14.43 30.87
CA VAL A 417 -10.35 -15.82 30.95
C VAL A 417 -11.87 -15.86 31.09
N GLN A 418 -12.42 -14.98 31.95
CA GLN A 418 -13.87 -14.89 32.16
C GLN A 418 -14.60 -14.46 30.88
N HIS A 419 -14.06 -13.44 30.16
CA HIS A 419 -14.63 -12.97 28.90
C HIS A 419 -14.57 -14.03 27.80
N GLU A 420 -13.44 -14.73 27.65
CA GLU A 420 -13.34 -15.82 26.67
C GLU A 420 -14.27 -16.98 27.00
N ALA A 421 -14.47 -17.30 28.27
CA ALA A 421 -15.44 -18.32 28.68
C ALA A 421 -16.88 -17.90 28.33
N LEU A 422 -17.26 -16.64 28.55
CA LEU A 422 -18.55 -16.10 28.13
C LEU A 422 -18.75 -16.21 26.62
N LEU A 423 -17.77 -15.78 25.82
CA LEU A 423 -17.83 -15.85 24.36
C LEU A 423 -17.93 -17.29 23.87
N ALA A 424 -17.09 -18.18 24.39
CA ALA A 424 -17.09 -19.59 24.03
C ALA A 424 -18.43 -20.28 24.31
N LEU A 425 -19.04 -19.99 25.46
CA LEU A 425 -20.38 -20.49 25.82
C LEU A 425 -21.49 -19.86 24.95
N GLY A 426 -21.29 -18.65 24.43
CA GLY A 426 -22.22 -18.02 23.52
C GLY A 426 -22.19 -18.61 22.09
N ASP A 427 -21.08 -19.20 21.69
CA ASP A 427 -20.89 -19.68 20.33
C ASP A 427 -21.27 -21.16 20.17
N TRP A 428 -21.10 -21.96 21.21
CA TRP A 428 -21.35 -23.39 21.13
C TRP A 428 -21.91 -23.98 22.43
N VAL A 429 -23.17 -24.34 22.43
CA VAL A 429 -23.86 -25.03 23.54
C VAL A 429 -24.94 -25.92 22.96
N GLU A 430 -25.05 -27.20 23.42
CA GLU A 430 -26.15 -28.07 23.06
C GLU A 430 -27.46 -27.56 23.67
N GLU A 431 -28.59 -27.74 22.95
CA GLU A 431 -29.90 -27.19 23.37
C GLU A 431 -30.29 -27.63 24.79
N ASP A 432 -29.98 -28.84 25.19
CA ASP A 432 -30.27 -29.37 26.53
C ASP A 432 -29.46 -28.71 27.66
N GLN A 433 -28.30 -28.13 27.33
CA GLN A 433 -27.41 -27.47 28.28
C GLN A 433 -27.70 -25.96 28.41
N VAL A 434 -28.39 -25.36 27.45
CA VAL A 434 -28.65 -23.90 27.40
C VAL A 434 -29.24 -23.37 28.73
N PRO A 435 -30.26 -23.99 29.37
CA PRO A 435 -30.80 -23.46 30.62
C PRO A 435 -29.75 -23.44 31.75
N GLN A 436 -28.92 -24.46 31.88
CA GLN A 436 -27.86 -24.57 32.86
C GLN A 436 -26.79 -23.47 32.62
N VAL A 437 -26.41 -23.27 31.39
CA VAL A 437 -25.40 -22.26 31.01
C VAL A 437 -25.91 -20.84 31.31
N ILE A 438 -27.17 -20.53 31.01
CA ILE A 438 -27.78 -19.24 31.32
C ILE A 438 -27.76 -18.99 32.83
N GLU A 439 -28.13 -19.98 33.63
CA GLU A 439 -28.14 -19.85 35.09
C GLU A 439 -26.73 -19.61 35.64
N ALA A 440 -25.74 -20.38 35.16
CA ALA A 440 -24.34 -20.24 35.52
C ALA A 440 -23.77 -18.88 35.17
N ILE A 441 -24.08 -18.35 33.96
CA ILE A 441 -23.66 -17.02 33.54
C ILE A 441 -24.25 -15.95 34.47
N ARG A 442 -25.55 -16.00 34.77
CA ARG A 442 -26.20 -15.05 35.66
C ARG A 442 -25.61 -15.05 37.05
N GLU A 443 -25.41 -16.21 37.64
CA GLU A 443 -24.77 -16.38 38.96
C GLU A 443 -23.35 -15.79 38.98
N ALA A 444 -22.53 -16.16 37.99
CA ALA A 444 -21.12 -15.76 37.95
C ALA A 444 -20.92 -14.28 37.70
N THR A 445 -21.88 -13.62 37.03
CA THR A 445 -21.76 -12.21 36.63
C THR A 445 -22.63 -11.24 37.46
N ALA A 446 -23.33 -11.74 38.50
CA ALA A 446 -24.19 -10.95 39.36
C ALA A 446 -23.48 -9.75 40.03
N GLU A 447 -22.22 -9.96 40.44
CA GLU A 447 -21.38 -8.95 41.11
C GLU A 447 -20.20 -8.50 40.22
N ALA A 448 -20.20 -8.85 38.91
CA ALA A 448 -19.15 -8.48 37.99
C ALA A 448 -19.19 -6.98 37.60
N GLU A 449 -18.09 -6.49 37.07
CA GLU A 449 -18.00 -5.14 36.49
C GLU A 449 -19.02 -4.95 35.36
N GLU A 450 -19.39 -3.68 35.11
CA GLU A 450 -20.45 -3.33 34.17
C GLU A 450 -20.21 -3.90 32.76
N GLU A 451 -18.96 -3.83 32.27
CA GLU A 451 -18.58 -4.38 30.98
C GLU A 451 -18.79 -5.90 30.85
N THR A 452 -18.40 -6.66 31.90
CA THR A 452 -18.60 -8.12 31.95
C THR A 452 -20.09 -8.44 32.02
N ARG A 453 -20.88 -7.63 32.73
CA ARG A 453 -22.32 -7.81 32.87
C ARG A 453 -23.04 -7.53 31.54
N GLU A 454 -22.67 -6.47 30.82
CA GLU A 454 -23.21 -6.19 29.49
C GLU A 454 -22.90 -7.32 28.49
N LEU A 455 -21.67 -7.86 28.52
CA LEU A 455 -21.28 -9.00 27.67
C LEU A 455 -22.13 -10.22 28.00
N ALA A 456 -22.28 -10.54 29.29
CA ALA A 456 -23.11 -11.65 29.76
C ALA A 456 -24.58 -11.50 29.33
N GLU A 457 -25.18 -10.32 29.44
CA GLU A 457 -26.54 -10.07 28.98
C GLU A 457 -26.71 -10.28 27.47
N LYS A 458 -25.76 -9.85 26.66
CA LYS A 458 -25.73 -10.08 25.19
C LYS A 458 -25.68 -11.58 24.87
N ILE A 459 -24.85 -12.33 25.60
CA ILE A 459 -24.72 -13.78 25.42
C ILE A 459 -26.00 -14.51 25.84
N VAL A 460 -26.55 -14.18 27.01
CA VAL A 460 -27.81 -14.75 27.49
C VAL A 460 -28.96 -14.46 26.52
N ALA A 461 -29.03 -13.25 25.97
CA ALA A 461 -30.03 -12.89 24.97
C ALA A 461 -29.88 -13.70 23.68
N ARG A 462 -28.63 -14.04 23.27
CA ARG A 462 -28.34 -14.90 22.12
C ARG A 462 -28.77 -16.34 22.38
N LEU A 463 -28.44 -16.89 23.56
CA LEU A 463 -28.81 -18.25 23.96
C LEU A 463 -30.33 -18.41 24.07
N HIS A 464 -31.05 -17.39 24.58
CA HIS A 464 -32.52 -17.40 24.60
C HIS A 464 -33.14 -17.41 23.21
N ARG A 465 -32.50 -16.79 22.21
CA ARG A 465 -32.97 -16.85 20.81
C ARG A 465 -32.80 -18.23 20.22
N LEU A 466 -31.71 -18.92 20.53
CA LEU A 466 -31.47 -20.31 20.09
C LEU A 466 -32.56 -21.27 20.61
N MET A 467 -33.01 -21.08 21.87
CA MET A 467 -34.12 -21.88 22.47
C MET A 467 -35.50 -21.59 21.87
N ARG A 468 -35.72 -20.45 21.20
CA ARG A 468 -37.00 -20.03 20.64
C ARG A 468 -37.17 -20.32 19.14
N SER A 469 -36.10 -20.72 18.46
CA SER A 469 -36.16 -21.05 17.05
C SER A 469 -36.85 -22.42 16.89
N GLU A 470 -38.11 -22.43 16.46
CA GLU A 470 -38.77 -23.67 15.99
C GLU A 470 -37.99 -24.22 14.79
N PRO A 471 -37.99 -25.56 14.56
CA PRO A 471 -37.30 -26.18 13.43
C PRO A 471 -38.02 -25.84 12.12
N GLY A 472 -37.71 -24.69 11.51
CA GLY A 472 -38.37 -24.28 10.27
C GLY A 472 -37.81 -23.01 9.57
N GLU A 473 -37.00 -22.18 10.23
CA GLU A 473 -36.36 -21.05 9.56
C GLU A 473 -34.85 -21.14 9.74
N VAL A 474 -34.23 -21.72 8.74
CA VAL A 474 -32.77 -21.69 8.57
C VAL A 474 -32.43 -20.30 7.99
N ASP A 475 -32.11 -19.36 8.85
CA ASP A 475 -31.36 -18.17 8.44
C ASP A 475 -29.94 -18.61 8.07
N THR A 476 -29.75 -18.86 6.79
CA THR A 476 -28.45 -19.08 6.20
C THR A 476 -27.64 -17.78 6.27
N VAL A 477 -26.85 -17.64 7.31
CA VAL A 477 -25.76 -16.66 7.35
C VAL A 477 -24.49 -17.37 6.89
N GLY A 478 -24.20 -17.21 5.60
CA GLY A 478 -22.86 -17.13 5.06
C GLY A 478 -22.00 -18.40 5.05
N GLU A 479 -22.36 -19.40 4.26
CA GLU A 479 -21.35 -20.29 3.67
C GLU A 479 -20.60 -19.53 2.57
N ALA A 480 -19.29 -19.59 2.61
CA ALA A 480 -18.41 -19.11 1.54
C ALA A 480 -18.70 -19.89 0.24
N PRO A 481 -18.87 -19.22 -0.91
CA PRO A 481 -19.11 -19.93 -2.17
C PRO A 481 -17.80 -20.54 -2.68
N SER A 482 -17.83 -21.86 -2.84
CA SER A 482 -16.88 -22.60 -3.66
C SER A 482 -16.94 -22.10 -5.10
N ALA A 483 -15.76 -21.92 -5.67
CA ALA A 483 -15.61 -21.59 -7.08
C ALA A 483 -16.23 -22.63 -8.00
N ARG A 484 -17.21 -22.21 -8.83
CA ARG A 484 -17.35 -22.60 -10.25
C ARG A 484 -18.56 -21.94 -10.89
N GLU A 485 -18.30 -21.51 -12.13
CA GLU A 485 -19.19 -21.18 -13.24
C GLU A 485 -19.63 -19.72 -13.42
N GLY A 486 -19.20 -19.23 -14.59
CA GLY A 486 -19.45 -17.90 -15.10
C GLY A 486 -20.92 -17.61 -15.37
N GLY A 487 -21.31 -16.42 -15.01
CA GLY A 487 -22.59 -15.84 -15.35
C GLY A 487 -22.52 -14.32 -15.21
N ARG A 488 -22.66 -13.63 -16.33
CA ARG A 488 -22.79 -12.18 -16.41
C ARG A 488 -23.87 -11.69 -15.45
N LEU A 489 -23.53 -10.85 -14.50
CA LEU A 489 -24.49 -10.08 -13.72
C LEU A 489 -24.22 -8.58 -13.90
N GLY A 490 -25.28 -7.93 -14.36
CA GLY A 490 -25.31 -6.53 -14.69
C GLY A 490 -25.07 -5.62 -13.47
N THR A 491 -24.51 -4.49 -13.78
CA THR A 491 -24.25 -3.34 -12.94
C THR A 491 -25.51 -2.89 -12.21
N VAL A 492 -25.55 -3.05 -10.89
CA VAL A 492 -26.55 -2.37 -10.05
C VAL A 492 -25.95 -1.05 -9.60
N LEU A 493 -26.36 0.01 -10.27
CA LEU A 493 -26.15 1.40 -9.85
C LEU A 493 -26.99 1.68 -8.61
N MET A 494 -26.36 2.05 -7.49
CA MET A 494 -27.03 2.66 -6.35
C MET A 494 -27.40 4.11 -6.71
N PRO A 495 -28.65 4.54 -6.50
CA PRO A 495 -29.06 5.90 -6.78
C PRO A 495 -28.84 6.82 -5.57
N GLY A 496 -28.30 8.01 -5.84
CA GLY A 496 -28.45 9.16 -4.97
C GLY A 496 -27.16 9.79 -4.45
N ILE A 497 -26.57 10.63 -5.24
CA ILE A 497 -26.30 12.07 -5.02
C ILE A 497 -25.82 12.59 -6.39
N VAL A 498 -26.77 13.02 -7.18
CA VAL A 498 -26.48 13.82 -8.37
C VAL A 498 -26.72 15.28 -7.97
N SER A 499 -25.66 16.03 -7.78
CA SER A 499 -25.73 17.48 -7.95
C SER A 499 -25.81 17.76 -9.46
N ARG A 500 -26.88 18.39 -9.86
CA ARG A 500 -27.15 18.85 -11.24
C ARG A 500 -26.10 19.86 -11.66
N GLY A 501 -25.51 19.61 -12.82
CA GLY A 501 -24.97 20.65 -13.67
C GLY A 501 -23.44 20.62 -13.83
N ALA A 502 -22.95 19.75 -14.72
CA ALA A 502 -21.83 20.04 -15.61
C ALA A 502 -21.79 18.93 -16.67
N GLN A 503 -21.83 19.35 -17.91
CA GLN A 503 -21.67 18.50 -19.09
C GLN A 503 -20.35 17.72 -18.99
N ALA A 504 -20.41 16.43 -19.29
CA ALA A 504 -19.25 15.54 -19.35
C ALA A 504 -18.28 16.04 -20.42
N THR A 505 -17.25 16.74 -20.02
CA THR A 505 -15.99 16.82 -20.74
C THR A 505 -15.18 15.56 -20.43
N GLU A 506 -14.75 14.86 -21.46
CA GLU A 506 -13.87 13.69 -21.38
C GLU A 506 -12.68 14.03 -20.47
N SER A 507 -12.65 13.49 -19.25
CA SER A 507 -11.58 13.71 -18.30
C SER A 507 -10.36 12.94 -18.78
N ARG A 508 -9.34 13.64 -19.22
CA ARG A 508 -8.00 13.13 -19.44
C ARG A 508 -7.52 12.43 -18.17
N GLU A 509 -7.00 11.23 -18.34
CA GLU A 509 -6.32 10.49 -17.28
C GLU A 509 -5.15 11.35 -16.77
N VAL A 510 -5.19 11.74 -15.51
CA VAL A 510 -4.14 12.54 -14.89
C VAL A 510 -3.05 11.58 -14.41
N ASP A 511 -1.85 11.69 -14.97
CA ASP A 511 -0.66 11.07 -14.41
C ASP A 511 -0.08 12.00 -13.31
N PRO A 512 -0.22 11.63 -12.02
CA PRO A 512 0.26 12.49 -10.95
C PRO A 512 1.78 12.67 -10.97
N THR A 513 2.52 11.79 -11.66
CA THR A 513 3.99 11.87 -11.71
C THR A 513 4.51 12.83 -12.78
N ALA A 514 3.63 13.31 -13.65
CA ALA A 514 3.95 14.21 -14.77
C ALA A 514 3.46 15.65 -14.54
N LEU A 515 3.02 16.00 -13.31
CA LEU A 515 2.57 17.36 -13.00
C LEU A 515 3.75 18.32 -12.93
N GLU A 516 3.60 19.46 -13.64
CA GLU A 516 4.56 20.57 -13.61
C GLU A 516 4.00 21.74 -12.79
N GLU A 517 4.88 22.59 -12.29
CA GLU A 517 4.51 23.77 -11.51
C GLU A 517 3.52 24.67 -12.31
N ASN A 518 2.43 25.05 -11.65
CA ASN A 518 1.27 25.77 -12.19
C ASN A 518 0.30 24.96 -13.06
N ASP A 519 0.45 23.65 -13.20
CA ASP A 519 -0.60 22.84 -13.82
C ASP A 519 -1.90 22.91 -13.00
N VAL A 520 -3.04 22.98 -13.69
CA VAL A 520 -4.36 23.09 -13.05
C VAL A 520 -5.17 21.81 -13.30
N LEU A 521 -5.53 21.14 -12.21
CA LEU A 521 -6.36 19.95 -12.23
C LEU A 521 -7.84 20.30 -12.03
N ALA A 522 -8.70 19.75 -12.89
CA ALA A 522 -10.16 19.96 -12.87
C ALA A 522 -10.55 21.46 -12.82
N ASP A 523 -9.79 22.31 -13.49
CA ASP A 523 -9.98 23.79 -13.56
C ASP A 523 -10.04 24.48 -12.18
N ARG A 524 -9.56 23.80 -11.12
CA ARG A 524 -9.69 24.26 -9.75
C ARG A 524 -8.40 24.18 -8.94
N TYR A 525 -7.62 23.10 -9.07
CA TYR A 525 -6.48 22.86 -8.20
C TYR A 525 -5.18 23.12 -8.96
N ARG A 526 -4.50 24.20 -8.62
CA ARG A 526 -3.18 24.56 -9.19
C ARG A 526 -2.08 23.82 -8.46
N PHE A 527 -1.25 23.09 -9.18
CA PHE A 527 -0.09 22.43 -8.62
C PHE A 527 1.00 23.45 -8.25
N ILE A 528 1.46 23.40 -7.01
CA ILE A 528 2.56 24.26 -6.54
C ILE A 528 3.85 23.45 -6.52
N ARG A 529 3.89 22.33 -5.78
CA ARG A 529 5.06 21.47 -5.69
C ARG A 529 4.70 20.11 -5.10
N GLN A 530 5.56 19.14 -5.33
CA GLN A 530 5.50 17.85 -4.63
C GLN A 530 6.06 18.03 -3.21
N VAL A 531 5.31 17.54 -2.21
CA VAL A 531 5.70 17.58 -0.79
C VAL A 531 6.37 16.27 -0.37
N GLY A 532 5.87 15.14 -0.89
CA GLY A 532 6.41 13.84 -0.57
C GLY A 532 5.96 12.74 -1.54
N LYS A 533 6.66 11.61 -1.46
CA LYS A 533 6.31 10.38 -2.19
C LYS A 533 6.57 9.20 -1.26
N GLY A 534 5.56 8.33 -1.10
CA GLY A 534 5.64 7.15 -0.24
C GLY A 534 5.02 5.92 -0.91
N ALA A 535 5.00 4.80 -0.19
CA ALA A 535 4.44 3.53 -0.67
C ALA A 535 2.95 3.65 -1.05
N PHE A 536 2.20 4.50 -0.36
CA PHE A 536 0.76 4.70 -0.57
C PHE A 536 0.42 5.74 -1.64
N GLY A 537 1.41 6.46 -2.18
CA GLY A 537 1.20 7.43 -3.24
C GLY A 537 2.06 8.68 -3.16
N ALA A 538 1.70 9.69 -3.96
CA ALA A 538 2.39 10.97 -4.03
C ALA A 538 1.56 12.08 -3.37
N VAL A 539 2.23 12.99 -2.66
CA VAL A 539 1.63 14.08 -1.89
C VAL A 539 2.02 15.41 -2.52
N PHE A 540 1.02 16.19 -2.90
CA PHE A 540 1.21 17.46 -3.60
C PHE A 540 0.59 18.62 -2.84
N LEU A 541 1.32 19.73 -2.79
CA LEU A 541 0.79 21.02 -2.39
C LEU A 541 0.10 21.67 -3.57
N MET A 542 -1.16 21.99 -3.40
CA MET A 542 -2.02 22.60 -4.39
C MET A 542 -2.60 23.90 -3.86
N GLU A 543 -3.00 24.77 -4.76
CA GLU A 543 -3.83 25.94 -4.47
C GLU A 543 -5.24 25.72 -5.03
N ASP A 544 -6.25 25.80 -4.19
CA ASP A 544 -7.65 25.80 -4.61
C ASP A 544 -8.02 27.20 -5.14
N LEU A 545 -8.14 27.31 -6.43
CA LEU A 545 -8.41 28.59 -7.11
C LEU A 545 -9.81 29.15 -6.82
N MET A 546 -10.74 28.34 -6.31
CA MET A 546 -12.09 28.83 -5.98
C MET A 546 -12.14 29.56 -4.63
N VAL A 547 -11.34 29.09 -3.67
CA VAL A 547 -11.32 29.68 -2.32
C VAL A 547 -10.02 30.40 -2.01
N ASN A 548 -9.03 30.30 -2.90
CA ASN A 548 -7.70 30.91 -2.80
C ASN A 548 -6.95 30.47 -1.54
N GLU A 549 -7.04 29.15 -1.25
CA GLU A 549 -6.38 28.51 -0.11
C GLU A 549 -5.48 27.37 -0.56
N SER A 550 -4.38 27.17 0.18
CA SER A 550 -3.49 26.03 -0.04
C SER A 550 -4.04 24.78 0.61
N LEU A 551 -3.94 23.64 -0.09
CA LEU A 551 -4.33 22.32 0.44
C LEU A 551 -3.36 21.25 -0.05
N ILE A 552 -3.44 20.08 0.58
CA ILE A 552 -2.71 18.89 0.15
C ILE A 552 -3.64 17.97 -0.63
N LEU A 553 -3.17 17.51 -1.80
CA LEU A 553 -3.75 16.37 -2.51
C LEU A 553 -2.80 15.17 -2.39
N LYS A 554 -3.25 14.11 -1.73
CA LYS A 554 -2.54 12.83 -1.64
C LYS A 554 -3.14 11.86 -2.66
N PHE A 555 -2.44 11.64 -3.77
CA PHE A 555 -2.84 10.69 -4.80
C PHE A 555 -2.52 9.27 -4.34
N ILE A 556 -3.45 8.36 -4.54
CA ILE A 556 -3.29 6.96 -4.18
C ILE A 556 -2.48 6.26 -5.28
N ASN A 557 -1.58 5.37 -4.88
CA ASN A 557 -0.79 4.58 -5.81
C ASN A 557 -1.71 3.72 -6.70
N PRO A 558 -1.63 3.85 -8.05
CA PRO A 558 -2.47 3.08 -8.97
C PRO A 558 -2.39 1.56 -8.79
N GLN A 559 -1.25 1.04 -8.30
CA GLN A 559 -1.08 -0.38 -8.03
C GLN A 559 -1.98 -0.90 -6.89
N LEU A 560 -2.36 -0.03 -5.95
CA LEU A 560 -3.31 -0.35 -4.89
C LEU A 560 -4.77 -0.30 -5.36
N LEU A 561 -5.03 0.28 -6.52
CA LEU A 561 -6.37 0.45 -7.10
C LEU A 561 -6.83 -0.76 -7.93
N SER A 562 -5.97 -1.76 -8.13
CA SER A 562 -6.31 -2.97 -8.88
C SER A 562 -7.25 -3.92 -8.11
N ASP A 563 -7.36 -3.78 -6.79
CA ASP A 563 -8.23 -4.58 -5.94
C ASP A 563 -9.42 -3.76 -5.43
N GLU A 564 -10.61 -4.08 -5.93
CA GLU A 564 -11.86 -3.41 -5.57
C GLU A 564 -12.21 -3.52 -4.07
N SER A 565 -11.74 -4.58 -3.41
CA SER A 565 -11.95 -4.81 -1.98
C SER A 565 -11.11 -3.84 -1.14
N ILE A 566 -9.90 -3.54 -1.57
CA ILE A 566 -8.99 -2.56 -0.94
C ILE A 566 -9.60 -1.16 -1.08
N ILE A 567 -10.12 -0.81 -2.26
CA ILE A 567 -10.75 0.50 -2.49
C ILE A 567 -11.99 0.68 -1.58
N LYS A 568 -12.85 -0.34 -1.48
CA LYS A 568 -14.06 -0.26 -0.64
C LYS A 568 -13.71 -0.05 0.84
N ARG A 569 -12.72 -0.75 1.37
CA ARG A 569 -12.24 -0.59 2.75
C ARG A 569 -11.61 0.77 2.97
N PHE A 570 -10.77 1.21 2.05
CA PHE A 570 -10.14 2.52 2.09
C PHE A 570 -11.17 3.66 2.13
N VAL A 571 -12.20 3.61 1.27
CA VAL A 571 -13.31 4.59 1.28
C VAL A 571 -14.10 4.52 2.60
N TYR A 572 -14.30 3.32 3.15
CA TYR A 572 -15.00 3.14 4.41
C TYR A 572 -14.22 3.79 5.58
N GLU A 573 -12.92 3.53 5.71
CA GLU A 573 -12.09 4.11 6.76
C GLU A 573 -11.95 5.64 6.63
N LEU A 574 -11.84 6.13 5.39
CA LEU A 574 -11.80 7.57 5.11
C LEU A 574 -13.08 8.28 5.60
N ARG A 575 -14.24 7.61 5.53
CA ARG A 575 -15.51 8.16 6.06
C ARG A 575 -15.46 8.40 7.56
N PHE A 576 -14.77 7.57 8.32
CA PHE A 576 -14.61 7.75 9.77
C PHE A 576 -13.53 8.79 10.08
N ALA A 577 -12.38 8.72 9.43
CA ALA A 577 -11.29 9.70 9.61
C ALA A 577 -11.74 11.14 9.28
N ARG A 578 -12.63 11.33 8.32
CA ARG A 578 -13.22 12.64 7.97
C ARG A 578 -14.08 13.25 9.09
N ARG A 579 -14.58 12.43 10.03
CA ARG A 579 -15.38 12.92 11.16
C ARG A 579 -14.54 13.51 12.27
N ILE A 580 -13.24 13.23 12.31
CA ILE A 580 -12.34 13.74 13.33
C ILE A 580 -12.07 15.21 13.03
N THR A 581 -12.48 16.07 13.97
CA THR A 581 -12.17 17.50 13.92
C THR A 581 -11.50 17.88 15.24
N HIS A 582 -10.18 18.00 15.21
CA HIS A 582 -9.39 18.30 16.40
C HIS A 582 -8.15 19.13 16.00
N PRO A 583 -7.69 20.11 16.83
CA PRO A 583 -6.51 20.93 16.49
C PRO A 583 -5.26 20.11 16.24
N ASN A 584 -5.08 18.98 16.91
CA ASN A 584 -3.92 18.12 16.78
C ASN A 584 -4.12 16.96 15.77
N VAL A 585 -5.14 17.01 14.94
CA VAL A 585 -5.37 16.04 13.85
C VAL A 585 -5.51 16.81 12.54
N ILE A 586 -4.86 16.32 11.49
CA ILE A 586 -5.00 16.91 10.16
C ILE A 586 -6.44 16.77 9.68
N ARG A 587 -7.02 17.84 9.17
CA ARG A 587 -8.39 17.81 8.67
C ARG A 587 -8.44 17.23 7.27
N ILE A 588 -9.21 16.17 7.09
CA ILE A 588 -9.53 15.62 5.77
C ILE A 588 -10.77 16.31 5.25
N TYR A 589 -10.67 16.91 4.07
CA TYR A 589 -11.78 17.63 3.44
C TYR A 589 -12.66 16.69 2.63
N ASP A 590 -12.08 16.00 1.62
CA ASP A 590 -12.83 15.10 0.77
C ASP A 590 -11.93 14.10 0.02
N MET A 591 -12.56 13.17 -0.69
CA MET A 591 -11.91 12.35 -1.71
C MET A 591 -12.37 12.84 -3.09
N ILE A 592 -11.40 13.19 -3.91
CA ILE A 592 -11.61 13.75 -5.25
C ILE A 592 -11.05 12.76 -6.27
N SER A 593 -11.79 12.52 -7.36
CA SER A 593 -11.32 11.64 -8.43
C SER A 593 -10.95 12.47 -9.65
N PHE A 594 -9.73 12.33 -10.12
CA PHE A 594 -9.22 12.93 -11.36
C PHE A 594 -9.14 11.82 -12.42
N GLY A 595 -10.24 11.59 -13.14
CA GLY A 595 -10.38 10.41 -14.00
C GLY A 595 -10.34 9.12 -13.18
N ARG A 596 -9.32 8.27 -13.43
CA ARG A 596 -9.08 7.02 -12.67
C ARG A 596 -8.15 7.21 -11.47
N SER A 597 -7.65 8.40 -11.23
CA SER A 597 -6.70 8.69 -10.16
C SER A 597 -7.39 9.37 -8.97
N PRO A 598 -7.77 8.62 -7.91
CA PRO A 598 -8.36 9.20 -6.71
C PRO A 598 -7.28 9.87 -5.86
N ALA A 599 -7.66 10.99 -5.25
CA ALA A 599 -6.82 11.74 -4.32
C ALA A 599 -7.62 12.15 -3.08
N ILE A 600 -6.93 12.21 -1.93
CA ILE A 600 -7.47 12.73 -0.68
C ILE A 600 -7.09 14.20 -0.59
N ALA A 601 -8.09 15.05 -0.46
CA ALA A 601 -7.91 16.47 -0.16
C ALA A 601 -7.87 16.69 1.35
N MET A 602 -6.81 17.33 1.83
CA MET A 602 -6.61 17.60 3.25
C MET A 602 -5.97 18.95 3.51
N GLU A 603 -6.03 19.39 4.74
CA GLU A 603 -5.44 20.63 5.25
C GLU A 603 -3.96 20.70 4.91
N TYR A 604 -3.51 21.86 4.44
CA TYR A 604 -2.10 22.18 4.36
C TYR A 604 -1.61 22.75 5.70
N PHE A 605 -0.65 22.07 6.29
CA PHE A 605 -0.01 22.47 7.54
C PHE A 605 1.48 22.64 7.29
N PRO A 606 1.99 23.89 7.16
CA PRO A 606 3.42 24.16 6.98
C PRO A 606 4.22 23.64 8.16
N SER A 607 5.00 22.58 7.97
CA SER A 607 5.59 21.83 9.07
C SER A 607 6.74 20.93 8.58
N HIS A 608 7.47 20.37 9.54
CA HIS A 608 8.35 19.23 9.39
C HIS A 608 7.82 18.06 10.25
N THR A 609 8.43 16.89 10.16
CA THR A 609 7.99 15.73 10.92
C THR A 609 8.72 15.61 12.26
N LEU A 610 8.09 14.97 13.26
CA LEU A 610 8.78 14.60 14.51
C LEU A 610 10.01 13.71 14.23
N ALA A 611 9.98 12.91 13.14
CA ALA A 611 11.14 12.13 12.72
C ALA A 611 12.35 13.00 12.38
N THR A 612 12.14 14.22 11.88
CA THR A 612 13.20 15.19 11.62
C THR A 612 13.81 15.70 12.94
N GLU A 613 12.99 15.93 13.96
CA GLU A 613 13.46 16.35 15.30
C GLU A 613 14.26 15.24 15.99
N LEU A 614 13.92 13.97 15.77
CA LEU A 614 14.59 12.80 16.36
C LEU A 614 15.81 12.34 15.54
N GLY A 615 16.04 12.91 14.36
CA GLY A 615 17.04 12.42 13.38
C GLY A 615 18.49 12.47 13.85
N ASP A 616 18.82 13.34 14.80
CA ASP A 616 20.20 13.52 15.30
C ASP A 616 20.56 12.52 16.43
N SER A 617 19.69 11.56 16.73
CA SER A 617 19.86 10.57 17.82
C SER A 617 20.16 11.25 19.18
N THR A 618 19.63 12.45 19.39
CA THR A 618 19.73 13.22 20.64
C THR A 618 18.35 13.29 21.32
N PRO A 619 18.29 13.15 22.66
CA PRO A 619 17.02 13.32 23.36
C PRO A 619 16.44 14.70 23.14
N LEU A 620 15.13 14.79 23.02
CA LEU A 620 14.44 16.08 22.99
C LEU A 620 14.48 16.74 24.38
N GLU A 621 14.41 18.07 24.42
CA GLU A 621 14.21 18.78 25.68
C GLU A 621 12.92 18.28 26.37
N THR A 622 13.02 17.93 27.65
CA THR A 622 11.95 17.28 28.40
C THR A 622 10.61 18.03 28.33
N ALA A 623 10.64 19.35 28.53
CA ALA A 623 9.44 20.19 28.51
C ALA A 623 8.80 20.22 27.13
N CYS A 624 9.60 20.27 26.06
CA CYS A 624 9.15 20.25 24.69
C CYS A 624 8.54 18.88 24.34
N ALA A 625 9.22 17.78 24.69
CA ALA A 625 8.76 16.43 24.46
C ALA A 625 7.41 16.16 25.18
N LEU A 626 7.28 16.51 26.46
CA LEU A 626 6.04 16.33 27.22
C LEU A 626 4.87 17.11 26.59
N ARG A 627 5.11 18.31 26.09
CA ARG A 627 4.08 19.08 25.40
C ARG A 627 3.63 18.38 24.11
N PHE A 628 4.55 17.97 23.25
CA PHE A 628 4.23 17.26 22.02
C PHE A 628 3.43 15.98 22.29
N LEU A 629 3.88 15.19 23.26
CA LEU A 629 3.23 13.94 23.63
C LEU A 629 1.80 14.15 24.16
N ARG A 630 1.55 15.21 24.92
CA ARG A 630 0.20 15.55 25.39
C ARG A 630 -0.71 15.98 24.24
N ASP A 631 -0.17 16.75 23.28
CA ASP A 631 -0.91 17.16 22.09
C ASP A 631 -1.26 15.94 21.22
N ILE A 632 -0.34 14.97 21.08
CA ILE A 632 -0.59 13.70 20.42
C ILE A 632 -1.67 12.92 21.16
N CYS A 633 -1.58 12.77 22.49
CA CYS A 633 -2.60 12.09 23.29
C CYS A 633 -3.99 12.73 23.09
N SER A 634 -4.06 14.06 23.08
CA SER A 634 -5.31 14.81 22.88
C SER A 634 -5.93 14.49 21.52
N GLY A 635 -5.14 14.54 20.44
CA GLY A 635 -5.61 14.19 19.08
C GLY A 635 -6.04 12.74 18.96
N MET A 636 -5.27 11.83 19.56
CA MET A 636 -5.56 10.39 19.54
C MET A 636 -6.79 10.03 20.40
N SER A 637 -7.01 10.69 21.52
CA SER A 637 -8.26 10.50 22.30
C SER A 637 -9.50 10.82 21.48
N CYS A 638 -9.49 11.95 20.79
CA CYS A 638 -10.60 12.32 19.89
C CYS A 638 -10.80 11.29 18.75
N ALA A 639 -9.73 10.74 18.21
CA ALA A 639 -9.82 9.70 17.17
C ALA A 639 -10.41 8.40 17.73
N HIS A 640 -9.97 7.97 18.91
CA HIS A 640 -10.46 6.75 19.57
C HIS A 640 -11.93 6.88 20.01
N GLU A 641 -12.38 8.04 20.46
CA GLU A 641 -13.80 8.32 20.74
C GLU A 641 -14.67 8.21 19.47
N ALA A 642 -14.10 8.54 18.30
CA ALA A 642 -14.73 8.33 17.00
C ALA A 642 -14.61 6.88 16.49
N ASN A 643 -14.09 5.94 17.29
CA ASN A 643 -13.77 4.55 16.94
C ASN A 643 -12.77 4.42 15.78
N VAL A 644 -11.82 5.34 15.68
CA VAL A 644 -10.75 5.32 14.69
C VAL A 644 -9.43 4.99 15.39
N VAL A 645 -8.83 3.85 15.04
CA VAL A 645 -7.49 3.44 15.47
C VAL A 645 -6.50 3.78 14.38
N HIS A 646 -5.36 4.41 14.72
CA HIS A 646 -4.37 4.86 13.74
C HIS A 646 -3.59 3.71 13.11
N ARG A 647 -3.16 2.74 13.90
CA ARG A 647 -2.45 1.50 13.52
C ARG A 647 -1.06 1.67 12.89
N ASP A 648 -0.64 2.88 12.58
CA ASP A 648 0.68 3.19 12.02
C ASP A 648 1.23 4.50 12.63
N LEU A 649 1.04 4.67 13.94
CA LEU A 649 1.53 5.84 14.65
C LEU A 649 3.07 5.76 14.75
N LYS A 650 3.73 6.76 14.16
CA LYS A 650 5.20 6.85 14.10
C LYS A 650 5.63 8.30 13.92
N PRO A 651 6.89 8.66 14.20
CA PRO A 651 7.35 10.05 14.12
C PRO A 651 7.18 10.71 12.74
N SER A 652 7.23 9.96 11.65
CA SER A 652 6.99 10.51 10.31
C SER A 652 5.53 10.88 10.02
N ASN A 653 4.58 10.39 10.85
CA ASN A 653 3.16 10.70 10.74
C ASN A 653 2.71 11.76 11.76
N ILE A 654 3.66 12.44 12.40
CA ILE A 654 3.44 13.51 13.36
C ILE A 654 4.14 14.77 12.81
N LEU A 655 3.35 15.79 12.51
CA LEU A 655 3.81 17.07 11.97
C LEU A 655 3.96 18.10 13.07
N ILE A 656 5.00 18.93 12.99
CA ILE A 656 5.31 20.01 13.92
C ILE A 656 5.59 21.28 13.12
N ASN A 657 4.93 22.39 13.45
CA ASN A 657 5.16 23.67 12.80
C ASN A 657 6.16 24.54 13.60
N GLU A 658 6.51 25.71 13.04
CA GLU A 658 7.41 26.67 13.68
C GLU A 658 6.92 27.21 15.05
N ARG A 659 5.62 27.09 15.34
CA ARG A 659 5.01 27.44 16.64
C ARG A 659 5.00 26.29 17.63
N ASN A 660 5.61 25.17 17.26
CA ASN A 660 5.58 23.93 18.02
C ASN A 660 4.14 23.37 18.22
N GLU A 661 3.22 23.62 17.29
CA GLU A 661 1.92 22.99 17.26
C GLU A 661 2.04 21.64 16.56
N VAL A 662 1.34 20.62 17.09
CA VAL A 662 1.41 19.23 16.61
C VAL A 662 0.15 18.87 15.85
N LYS A 663 0.30 18.17 14.70
CA LYS A 663 -0.81 17.52 14.00
C LYS A 663 -0.46 16.10 13.60
N ILE A 664 -1.39 15.17 13.82
CA ILE A 664 -1.29 13.78 13.44
C ILE A 664 -1.88 13.61 12.04
N VAL A 665 -1.18 12.87 11.17
CA VAL A 665 -1.58 12.62 9.77
C VAL A 665 -1.70 11.13 9.49
N ASP A 666 -2.32 10.77 8.36
CA ASP A 666 -2.36 9.40 7.81
C ASP A 666 -3.14 8.38 8.66
N PHE A 667 -4.28 8.78 9.22
CA PHE A 667 -5.22 7.87 9.87
C PHE A 667 -5.77 6.82 8.90
N GLY A 668 -5.75 5.56 9.29
CA GLY A 668 -6.52 4.48 8.66
C GLY A 668 -6.04 3.99 7.29
N VAL A 669 -5.06 4.66 6.64
CA VAL A 669 -4.57 4.24 5.30
C VAL A 669 -3.90 2.86 5.34
N ALA A 670 -3.36 2.46 6.50
CA ALA A 670 -2.71 1.15 6.68
C ALA A 670 -3.70 0.00 6.99
N ALA A 671 -4.90 0.30 7.45
CA ALA A 671 -5.86 -0.73 7.86
C ALA A 671 -6.58 -1.42 6.70
N ALA A 672 -6.69 -0.76 5.55
CA ALA A 672 -7.24 -1.38 4.34
C ALA A 672 -6.41 -2.57 3.83
N THR A 673 -5.15 -2.66 4.24
CA THR A 673 -4.21 -3.73 3.87
C THR A 673 -4.01 -4.79 4.96
N SER A 674 -4.56 -4.62 6.19
CA SER A 674 -4.15 -5.40 7.37
C SER A 674 -5.04 -6.57 7.77
N GLN A 675 -6.07 -6.94 7.01
CA GLN A 675 -6.86 -8.15 7.27
C GLN A 675 -6.61 -9.32 6.31
N MET A 676 -5.70 -9.14 5.37
CA MET A 676 -5.10 -10.27 4.64
C MET A 676 -3.60 -10.04 4.61
N ASP A 677 -2.90 -10.96 5.23
CA ASP A 677 -1.48 -11.24 5.09
C ASP A 677 -0.58 -10.05 4.79
N THR A 678 0.02 -9.58 5.87
CA THR A 678 1.35 -9.02 5.85
C THR A 678 1.52 -7.68 5.12
N ARG A 679 1.95 -6.69 5.85
CA ARG A 679 2.70 -5.53 5.36
C ARG A 679 3.96 -5.93 4.54
N LEU A 680 4.06 -7.19 4.18
CA LEU A 680 5.10 -7.79 3.36
C LEU A 680 4.67 -7.82 1.90
N THR A 681 5.47 -7.20 1.04
CA THR A 681 5.33 -7.35 -0.41
C THR A 681 5.72 -8.77 -0.83
N ARG A 682 5.34 -9.20 -2.05
CA ARG A 682 5.77 -10.47 -2.66
C ARG A 682 7.29 -10.67 -2.68
N THR A 683 8.07 -9.60 -2.56
CA THR A 683 9.53 -9.63 -2.49
C THR A 683 10.07 -9.64 -1.07
N GLY A 684 9.22 -9.80 -0.05
CA GLY A 684 9.63 -9.79 1.36
C GLY A 684 10.00 -8.41 1.89
N LEU A 685 9.67 -7.35 1.16
CA LEU A 685 9.80 -5.99 1.65
C LEU A 685 8.66 -5.69 2.61
N LEU A 686 9.01 -5.37 3.84
CA LEU A 686 8.06 -4.88 4.83
C LEU A 686 7.57 -3.48 4.39
N ILE A 687 6.26 -3.32 4.17
CA ILE A 687 5.70 -1.99 3.93
C ILE A 687 5.59 -1.29 5.29
N GLY A 688 6.57 -0.47 5.61
CA GLY A 688 6.67 0.28 6.86
C GLY A 688 7.86 -0.14 7.72
N THR A 689 8.17 0.69 8.70
CA THR A 689 9.26 0.46 9.64
C THR A 689 8.71 -0.29 10.86
N PRO A 690 9.20 -1.50 11.19
CA PRO A 690 8.67 -2.29 12.32
C PRO A 690 8.97 -1.68 13.69
N THR A 691 9.79 -0.64 13.74
CA THR A 691 10.30 0.01 14.96
C THR A 691 9.21 0.47 15.93
N TYR A 692 8.02 0.81 15.44
CA TYR A 692 6.90 1.32 16.25
C TYR A 692 5.70 0.38 16.29
N MET A 693 5.86 -0.85 15.78
CA MET A 693 4.78 -1.81 15.64
C MET A 693 4.44 -2.45 17.00
N ALA A 694 3.17 -2.54 17.33
CA ALA A 694 2.74 -3.18 18.55
C ALA A 694 2.82 -4.72 18.48
N PRO A 695 3.05 -5.41 19.60
CA PRO A 695 3.12 -6.87 19.65
C PRO A 695 1.94 -7.59 19.01
N GLU A 696 0.72 -7.15 19.25
CA GLU A 696 -0.51 -7.70 18.66
C GLU A 696 -0.55 -7.56 17.13
N GLN A 697 0.04 -6.48 16.58
CA GLN A 697 0.16 -6.31 15.13
C GLN A 697 1.17 -7.29 14.54
N VAL A 698 2.30 -7.50 15.23
CA VAL A 698 3.31 -8.49 14.84
C VAL A 698 2.71 -9.89 14.83
N MET A 699 1.88 -10.20 15.82
CA MET A 699 1.26 -11.53 16.00
C MET A 699 -0.03 -11.71 15.16
N GLY A 700 -0.46 -10.71 14.38
CA GLY A 700 -1.72 -10.77 13.63
C GLY A 700 -2.97 -10.86 14.51
N ARG A 701 -2.88 -10.42 15.77
CA ARG A 701 -4.00 -10.40 16.72
C ARG A 701 -4.92 -9.20 16.45
N PRO A 702 -6.18 -9.22 16.94
CA PRO A 702 -7.06 -8.05 16.85
C PRO A 702 -6.42 -6.80 17.45
N VAL A 703 -6.50 -5.70 16.74
CA VAL A 703 -5.93 -4.40 17.14
C VAL A 703 -7.03 -3.45 17.61
N ASP A 704 -6.77 -2.73 18.71
CA ASP A 704 -7.66 -1.71 19.25
C ASP A 704 -6.89 -0.41 19.58
N SER A 705 -7.51 0.51 20.30
CA SER A 705 -6.90 1.79 20.69
C SER A 705 -5.59 1.66 21.46
N ARG A 706 -5.39 0.55 22.19
CA ARG A 706 -4.19 0.26 22.98
C ARG A 706 -2.96 -0.05 22.11
N THR A 707 -3.18 -0.38 20.84
CA THR A 707 -2.12 -0.51 19.82
C THR A 707 -1.42 0.82 19.60
N ASP A 708 -2.19 1.91 19.49
CA ASP A 708 -1.63 3.26 19.33
C ASP A 708 -0.94 3.76 20.61
N ILE A 709 -1.42 3.33 21.77
CA ILE A 709 -0.78 3.62 23.08
C ILE A 709 0.62 3.00 23.14
N TYR A 710 0.77 1.75 22.65
CA TYR A 710 2.07 1.11 22.55
C TYR A 710 3.01 1.85 21.60
N SER A 711 2.54 2.16 20.40
CA SER A 711 3.34 2.90 19.41
C SER A 711 3.78 4.27 19.94
N LEU A 712 2.88 4.96 20.67
CA LEU A 712 3.23 6.22 21.35
C LEU A 712 4.25 6.00 22.48
N GLY A 713 4.16 4.88 23.21
CA GLY A 713 5.16 4.47 24.20
C GLY A 713 6.56 4.32 23.60
N VAL A 714 6.66 3.72 22.41
CA VAL A 714 7.92 3.59 21.66
C VAL A 714 8.44 4.96 21.22
N ILE A 715 7.56 5.85 20.74
CA ILE A 715 7.91 7.24 20.39
C ILE A 715 8.40 8.00 21.63
N MET A 716 7.74 7.83 22.79
CA MET A 716 8.16 8.41 24.06
C MET A 716 9.57 7.94 24.43
N TYR A 717 9.80 6.64 24.35
CA TYR A 717 11.13 6.07 24.64
C TYR A 717 12.20 6.75 23.77
N GLU A 718 11.98 6.83 22.47
CA GLU A 718 12.92 7.46 21.53
C GLU A 718 13.08 8.97 21.80
N ALA A 719 11.99 9.69 22.07
CA ALA A 719 12.03 11.12 22.36
C ALA A 719 12.90 11.48 23.58
N PHE A 720 12.89 10.64 24.62
CA PHE A 720 13.65 10.90 25.85
C PHE A 720 15.03 10.23 25.87
N THR A 721 15.29 9.23 25.03
CA THR A 721 16.60 8.55 24.98
C THR A 721 17.41 8.91 23.74
N GLY A 722 16.80 9.50 22.71
CA GLY A 722 17.40 9.74 21.40
C GLY A 722 17.49 8.48 20.50
N VAL A 723 17.01 7.33 20.97
CA VAL A 723 17.10 6.08 20.22
C VAL A 723 15.88 5.21 20.49
N PRO A 724 15.37 4.46 19.50
CA PRO A 724 14.26 3.55 19.72
C PRO A 724 14.67 2.38 20.63
N PRO A 725 13.71 1.76 21.37
CA PRO A 725 13.98 0.70 22.33
C PRO A 725 14.56 -0.56 21.70
N TYR A 726 14.16 -0.85 20.46
CA TYR A 726 14.56 -2.03 19.70
C TYR A 726 15.14 -1.60 18.38
N ARG A 727 16.41 -1.87 18.13
CA ARG A 727 17.16 -1.39 16.95
C ARG A 727 18.23 -2.36 16.46
N GLN A 728 18.40 -3.50 17.12
CA GLN A 728 19.44 -4.46 16.78
C GLN A 728 18.87 -5.61 15.96
N GLY A 729 19.54 -5.94 14.86
CA GLY A 729 19.15 -7.02 13.98
C GLY A 729 18.33 -6.54 12.77
N ASP A 730 17.77 -7.51 12.05
CA ASP A 730 16.87 -7.27 10.92
C ASP A 730 15.46 -6.87 11.38
N SER A 731 14.58 -6.59 10.45
CA SER A 731 13.19 -6.19 10.73
C SER A 731 12.44 -7.18 11.62
N MET A 732 12.76 -8.47 11.49
CA MET A 732 12.10 -9.50 12.34
C MET A 732 12.67 -9.58 13.73
N SER A 733 13.97 -9.44 13.86
CA SER A 733 14.59 -9.33 15.19
C SER A 733 13.97 -8.17 15.97
N ILE A 734 13.71 -7.04 15.30
CA ILE A 734 13.03 -5.89 15.90
C ILE A 734 11.59 -6.26 16.27
N MET A 735 10.80 -6.87 15.37
CA MET A 735 9.44 -7.31 15.66
C MET A 735 9.38 -8.31 16.81
N TYR A 736 10.31 -9.24 16.85
CA TYR A 736 10.41 -10.21 17.93
C TYR A 736 10.74 -9.57 19.29
N GLN A 737 11.64 -8.56 19.31
CA GLN A 737 11.94 -7.77 20.52
C GLN A 737 10.69 -7.03 21.03
N HIS A 738 9.81 -6.54 20.13
CA HIS A 738 8.53 -5.96 20.52
C HIS A 738 7.62 -6.99 21.22
N VAL A 739 7.57 -8.23 20.71
CA VAL A 739 6.76 -9.30 21.31
C VAL A 739 7.31 -9.74 22.67
N ARG A 740 8.64 -9.80 22.82
CA ARG A 740 9.28 -10.11 24.13
C ARG A 740 9.07 -9.03 25.19
N GLY A 741 8.96 -7.78 24.76
CA GLY A 741 8.76 -6.66 25.69
C GLY A 741 9.95 -6.34 26.60
N GLU A 742 11.16 -6.83 26.30
CA GLU A 742 12.37 -6.69 27.13
C GLU A 742 13.16 -5.45 26.73
N ALA A 743 12.54 -4.26 26.78
CA ALA A 743 13.24 -3.00 26.53
C ALA A 743 14.21 -2.69 27.68
N GLN A 744 15.39 -2.16 27.34
CA GLN A 744 16.28 -1.61 28.32
C GLN A 744 15.61 -0.42 29.02
N ALA A 745 15.73 -0.28 30.33
CA ALA A 745 15.16 0.84 31.06
C ALA A 745 15.68 2.17 30.49
N PRO A 746 14.81 3.16 30.18
CA PRO A 746 15.20 4.45 29.62
C PRO A 746 16.28 5.19 30.41
N SER A 747 16.22 5.10 31.73
CA SER A 747 17.21 5.71 32.64
C SER A 747 18.62 5.15 32.53
N LYS A 748 18.78 3.95 31.99
CA LYS A 748 20.10 3.36 31.69
C LYS A 748 20.77 4.00 30.46
N ILE A 749 19.97 4.60 29.58
CA ILE A 749 20.45 5.30 28.38
C ILE A 749 20.60 6.77 28.68
N ASN A 750 19.56 7.38 29.23
CA ASN A 750 19.55 8.78 29.66
C ASN A 750 19.23 8.88 31.16
N PRO A 751 20.25 9.01 32.03
CA PRO A 751 20.06 9.10 33.49
C PRO A 751 19.27 10.35 33.96
N ALA A 752 19.03 11.31 33.10
CA ALA A 752 18.24 12.50 33.40
C ALA A 752 16.73 12.22 33.44
N ILE A 753 16.27 11.04 32.97
CA ILE A 753 14.85 10.67 32.96
C ILE A 753 14.37 10.40 34.41
N PRO A 754 13.33 11.12 34.90
CA PRO A 754 12.77 10.86 36.21
C PRO A 754 12.15 9.44 36.31
N ALA A 755 12.24 8.80 37.46
CA ALA A 755 11.67 7.46 37.67
C ALA A 755 10.13 7.40 37.44
N GLY A 756 9.43 8.51 37.62
CA GLY A 756 8.01 8.64 37.29
C GLY A 756 7.74 8.48 35.81
N LEU A 757 8.50 9.22 34.99
CA LEU A 757 8.39 9.21 33.53
C LEU A 757 8.84 7.88 32.95
N GLU A 758 9.91 7.26 33.47
CA GLU A 758 10.32 5.92 33.09
C GLU A 758 9.19 4.91 33.25
N ARG A 759 8.50 4.92 34.39
CA ARG A 759 7.36 4.03 34.64
C ARG A 759 6.22 4.25 33.66
N VAL A 760 5.93 5.49 33.28
CA VAL A 760 4.90 5.82 32.28
C VAL A 760 5.30 5.25 30.92
N ILE A 761 6.54 5.44 30.48
CA ILE A 761 7.05 4.92 29.21
C ILE A 761 6.93 3.39 29.17
N LEU A 762 7.48 2.70 30.17
CA LEU A 762 7.48 1.25 30.22
C LEU A 762 6.07 0.66 30.35
N LYS A 763 5.15 1.32 31.07
CA LYS A 763 3.76 0.90 31.13
C LYS A 763 3.06 1.04 29.78
N ALA A 764 3.27 2.12 29.05
CA ALA A 764 2.72 2.28 27.70
C ALA A 764 3.24 1.21 26.73
N MET A 765 4.53 0.80 26.91
CA MET A 765 5.19 -0.22 26.10
C MET A 765 5.01 -1.65 26.62
N ALA A 766 4.11 -1.93 27.56
CA ALA A 766 3.88 -3.28 28.01
C ALA A 766 3.47 -4.18 26.83
N ALA A 767 4.05 -5.38 26.73
CA ALA A 767 3.76 -6.30 25.62
C ALA A 767 2.29 -6.74 25.64
N ASP A 768 1.73 -6.96 26.83
CA ASP A 768 0.32 -7.24 27.05
C ASP A 768 -0.52 -5.96 27.02
N PRO A 769 -1.49 -5.82 26.09
CA PRO A 769 -2.39 -4.66 26.05
C PRO A 769 -3.16 -4.41 27.35
N GLY A 770 -3.46 -5.46 28.12
CA GLY A 770 -4.14 -5.36 29.43
C GLY A 770 -3.32 -4.64 30.50
N GLN A 771 -1.99 -4.67 30.39
CA GLN A 771 -1.07 -3.99 31.31
C GLN A 771 -0.73 -2.55 30.93
N ARG A 772 -1.15 -2.11 29.76
CA ARG A 772 -0.96 -0.72 29.29
C ARG A 772 -1.95 0.23 29.95
N PHE A 773 -1.84 1.50 29.63
CA PHE A 773 -2.95 2.44 29.80
C PHE A 773 -4.12 1.98 28.93
N GLN A 774 -5.34 2.07 29.45
CA GLN A 774 -6.51 1.60 28.70
C GLN A 774 -7.06 2.67 27.76
N THR A 775 -6.77 3.95 28.03
CA THR A 775 -7.14 5.07 27.17
C THR A 775 -5.98 6.04 26.97
N MET A 776 -6.03 6.81 25.90
CA MET A 776 -5.07 7.91 25.67
C MET A 776 -5.20 9.02 26.71
N ALA A 777 -6.40 9.21 27.26
CA ALA A 777 -6.63 10.16 28.33
C ALA A 777 -5.88 9.77 29.62
N GLU A 778 -5.91 8.51 30.03
CA GLU A 778 -5.13 8.00 31.15
C GLU A 778 -3.62 8.22 30.97
N LEU A 779 -3.12 7.97 29.76
CA LEU A 779 -1.71 8.22 29.42
C LEU A 779 -1.38 9.73 29.52
N GLN A 780 -2.26 10.58 28.99
CA GLN A 780 -2.11 12.03 29.04
C GLN A 780 -2.05 12.54 30.48
N ASP A 781 -2.92 12.04 31.36
CA ASP A 781 -2.93 12.40 32.78
C ASP A 781 -1.67 11.93 33.51
N ALA A 782 -1.17 10.73 33.19
CA ALA A 782 0.08 10.23 33.72
C ALA A 782 1.29 11.09 33.27
N LEU A 783 1.28 11.59 32.04
CA LEU A 783 2.31 12.51 31.53
C LEU A 783 2.25 13.88 32.26
N ARG A 784 1.06 14.41 32.52
CA ARG A 784 0.87 15.64 33.31
C ARG A 784 1.43 15.53 34.73
N ALA A 785 1.32 14.35 35.33
CA ALA A 785 1.87 14.10 36.68
C ALA A 785 3.40 14.00 36.69
N CYS A 786 4.06 13.96 35.54
CA CYS A 786 5.52 13.91 35.39
C CYS A 786 6.15 15.29 35.11
N GLU A 787 5.35 16.35 34.93
CA GLU A 787 5.81 17.75 34.88
C GLU A 787 6.15 18.27 36.29
#